data_9f3c65de2a50abbe49b2184dcf8e2778
#
_entry.id   9f3c65de2a50abbe49b2184dcf8e2778
#
_cell.length_a   1.000
_cell.length_b   1.000
_cell.length_c   1.000
_cell.angle_alpha   90.00
_cell.angle_beta   90.00
_cell.angle_gamma   90.00
#
_symmetry.space_group_name_H-M   'P 1'
#
loop_
_entity.id
_entity.type
_entity.pdbx_description
1 polymer ?
#
loop_
_entity_poly.entity_id
_entity_poly.type
_entity_poly.pdbx_seq_one_letter_code
_entity_poly.pdbx_strand_id
1 'polypeptide(L)'
;MTSIGGACTRVKLSGLILFVLLAANSALPAFADEVHRFDITSADNAGAIHDFATQSGIQILAAGDVLAGQHLHALSGEHSTDEALQLLLAGTGLKHQYIGDRAVALLPTAASDRPAREAEGVEKKSLWDRFRIAQAAPADASPTGKSDAVAAEKFSSPIEEVVVTGIRSSVQKSLNDKRAANTVADVVTAEDIGKLPDNNVAESLSRVAGVQITRRDGDGSTFAVRGISQNLLQINGRSFIGPSDSGQPALESLNPEILSGMEVIKSPSADMTEGALGAIVNLKTKRPLDFGKRVMSGRVEGVYAHQANDVGYRSSALFADTFLDNSFGVLLSGAYTDADTRGYLFDTSGWTRTSAIDVTGDSVPDANKFRPNRLMQTAVDRNDKRLTLNGAVQWQPTEHSELVLESTYSDLNRQRTLNQYQGLLNNNAVGAQADADGTITSGTFNGITLRPLVYDVPTRFRTFTLGSSGKVQMAGDRLTLLTDLSYSKGEGNDGTPGSPFTYVMVPRAGRVVNVGYDVLNGSRNVPNINYTANYNINDPTQYRLLSIFDGEGPRDNKGYDGRFDVQYKVDKGILSMLETGVRYENVKLFSATLQNLPLATTLIAGHDTNGDGILTVDELPGLNYGNQHTGDYYSSESGSFPRDFLTGDLNKNAARAGLGLPALSLFAPITQGPTSVKAVEEDTYAAYGKADLRGQLGSRPFRGNVGLRYVRTDRVASGYLSATQRTESDARFRHWLPSGNFALDLTPELVMRLAAAKVVARPNLNDVGPGFSPNTTNNTGRRGNPNLMPFEATQYDATLEWYFGEASILSGALFRKDVKSFTVVTVTQEFVPGFSDRFGLFNISQPQNGSNGVVQGFEVNYQQAFRALPSFLSNFGVQVNYTFADSTTPLIDELTQSHLPLPGLSKNSYSLVGYYEDRRFSARLAYTHRSQYLFQVQQAVNGGSRFNDAYGQLDASASYNLTQAARLTLEAQNLTRSVNRQYDGVATRLSNSALEDQRLYFGVALTL
;
A
#
# COMPACT_ATOMS: atom_id res chain seq x y z
N MET A 1 -31.52 -46.04 8.07
CA MET A 1 -32.64 -45.18 7.58
C MET A 1 -32.22 -43.75 7.99
N THR A 2 -31.94 -42.88 7.23
CA THR A 2 -32.00 -42.46 5.84
C THR A 2 -31.19 -41.20 5.73
N SER A 3 -30.29 -41.23 4.82
CA SER A 3 -29.54 -40.08 4.28
C SER A 3 -30.45 -38.91 3.84
N ILE A 4 -30.01 -37.67 4.02
CA ILE A 4 -30.14 -36.52 3.14
C ILE A 4 -29.07 -35.55 3.65
N GLY A 5 -28.12 -35.00 2.92
CA GLY A 5 -27.84 -34.92 1.54
C GLY A 5 -26.95 -33.69 1.38
N GLY A 6 -25.73 -33.88 0.99
CA GLY A 6 -24.93 -32.78 0.47
C GLY A 6 -25.35 -32.50 -0.97
N ALA A 7 -25.91 -31.35 -1.20
CA ALA A 7 -26.03 -30.78 -2.55
C ALA A 7 -26.57 -29.33 -2.47
N CYS A 8 -25.72 -28.39 -2.30
CA CYS A 8 -26.04 -26.99 -2.67
C CYS A 8 -24.80 -26.09 -2.68
N THR A 9 -23.92 -26.27 -3.67
CA THR A 9 -22.93 -25.24 -4.01
C THR A 9 -22.35 -25.44 -5.43
N ARG A 10 -23.21 -25.67 -6.42
CA ARG A 10 -22.76 -25.71 -7.83
C ARG A 10 -23.65 -24.99 -8.85
N VAL A 11 -24.38 -23.97 -8.43
CA VAL A 11 -25.29 -23.26 -9.37
C VAL A 11 -25.16 -21.74 -9.19
N LYS A 12 -23.99 -21.16 -9.37
CA LYS A 12 -23.89 -19.70 -9.54
C LYS A 12 -22.79 -19.23 -10.52
N LEU A 13 -22.02 -20.13 -11.09
CA LEU A 13 -20.98 -19.73 -12.07
C LEU A 13 -21.52 -19.62 -13.51
N SER A 14 -22.60 -20.34 -13.81
CA SER A 14 -23.16 -20.38 -15.18
C SER A 14 -23.94 -19.11 -15.55
N GLY A 15 -24.46 -18.36 -14.58
CA GLY A 15 -25.24 -17.14 -14.84
C GLY A 15 -24.38 -15.92 -15.20
N LEU A 16 -23.18 -15.81 -14.64
CA LEU A 16 -22.30 -14.68 -14.91
C LEU A 16 -21.56 -14.82 -16.24
N ILE A 17 -21.21 -16.07 -16.60
CA ILE A 17 -20.58 -16.38 -17.89
C ILE A 17 -21.61 -16.21 -19.03
N LEU A 18 -22.88 -16.54 -18.78
CA LEU A 18 -23.94 -16.36 -19.77
C LEU A 18 -24.28 -14.89 -19.99
N PHE A 19 -24.15 -14.02 -18.97
CA PHE A 19 -24.39 -12.58 -19.12
C PHE A 19 -23.27 -11.89 -19.91
N VAL A 20 -22.01 -12.32 -19.75
CA VAL A 20 -20.87 -11.82 -20.53
C VAL A 20 -20.89 -12.35 -21.97
N LEU A 21 -21.36 -13.58 -22.20
CA LEU A 21 -21.48 -14.18 -23.53
C LEU A 21 -22.71 -13.67 -24.31
N LEU A 22 -23.79 -13.28 -23.64
CA LEU A 22 -24.96 -12.67 -24.28
C LEU A 22 -24.71 -11.20 -24.69
N ALA A 23 -23.82 -10.47 -24.00
CA ALA A 23 -23.40 -9.14 -24.41
C ALA A 23 -22.44 -9.15 -25.63
N ALA A 24 -21.75 -10.26 -25.90
CA ALA A 24 -20.85 -10.40 -27.03
C ALA A 24 -21.55 -10.69 -28.40
N ASN A 25 -22.85 -10.97 -28.41
CA ASN A 25 -23.61 -11.27 -29.61
C ASN A 25 -24.51 -10.12 -30.14
N SER A 26 -24.47 -8.94 -29.54
CA SER A 26 -24.97 -7.72 -30.14
C SER A 26 -23.90 -7.16 -31.08
N ALA A 27 -23.91 -7.54 -32.34
CA ALA A 27 -23.13 -6.92 -33.38
C ALA A 27 -23.38 -5.40 -33.32
N LEU A 28 -22.35 -4.63 -32.99
CA LEU A 28 -22.36 -3.18 -33.19
C LEU A 28 -22.62 -2.95 -34.67
N PRO A 29 -23.55 -2.08 -35.07
CA PRO A 29 -23.66 -1.69 -36.46
C PRO A 29 -22.30 -1.13 -36.85
N ALA A 30 -21.69 -1.69 -37.89
CA ALA A 30 -20.64 -1.00 -38.60
C ALA A 30 -21.19 0.39 -38.92
N PHE A 31 -20.52 1.46 -38.47
CA PHE A 31 -20.86 2.81 -38.88
C PHE A 31 -20.78 2.82 -40.38
N ALA A 32 -21.93 2.83 -41.02
CA ALA A 32 -22.04 3.07 -42.44
C ALA A 32 -21.41 4.44 -42.68
N ASP A 33 -20.63 4.53 -43.74
CA ASP A 33 -19.94 5.69 -44.25
C ASP A 33 -20.87 6.93 -44.16
N GLU A 34 -20.74 7.75 -43.11
CA GLU A 34 -21.51 8.97 -42.97
C GLU A 34 -21.03 9.94 -44.07
N VAL A 35 -21.95 10.36 -44.90
CA VAL A 35 -21.69 11.32 -45.98
C VAL A 35 -21.70 12.72 -45.40
N HIS A 36 -20.56 13.42 -45.48
CA HIS A 36 -20.40 14.78 -45.04
C HIS A 36 -20.30 15.73 -46.25
N ARG A 37 -20.74 16.96 -46.05
CA ARG A 37 -20.57 18.00 -47.08
C ARG A 37 -19.26 18.76 -46.81
N PHE A 38 -18.33 18.62 -47.71
CA PHE A 38 -17.03 19.29 -47.66
C PHE A 38 -16.99 20.55 -48.49
N ASP A 39 -16.32 21.58 -47.97
CA ASP A 39 -15.96 22.83 -48.69
C ASP A 39 -14.58 23.26 -48.22
N ILE A 40 -13.54 22.64 -48.81
CA ILE A 40 -12.14 22.83 -48.41
C ILE A 40 -11.46 23.59 -49.58
N THR A 41 -11.26 24.88 -49.36
CA THR A 41 -10.64 25.77 -50.33
C THR A 41 -9.35 26.41 -49.82
N SER A 42 -8.82 25.92 -48.71
CA SER A 42 -7.65 26.47 -48.03
C SER A 42 -6.40 26.45 -48.91
N ALA A 43 -5.64 27.51 -48.91
CA ALA A 43 -4.45 27.65 -49.76
C ALA A 43 -3.19 26.99 -49.17
N ASP A 44 -3.24 26.54 -47.91
CA ASP A 44 -2.16 25.87 -47.23
C ASP A 44 -2.60 24.51 -46.66
N ASN A 45 -1.63 23.62 -46.50
CA ASN A 45 -1.90 22.24 -46.07
C ASN A 45 -2.46 22.15 -44.65
N ALA A 46 -2.04 23.04 -43.76
CA ALA A 46 -2.49 23.02 -42.37
C ALA A 46 -3.96 23.48 -42.28
N GLY A 47 -4.31 24.48 -43.05
CA GLY A 47 -5.70 24.94 -43.19
C GLY A 47 -6.59 23.87 -43.79
N ALA A 48 -6.17 23.23 -44.91
CA ALA A 48 -6.93 22.17 -45.56
C ALA A 48 -7.21 20.97 -44.65
N ILE A 49 -6.22 20.54 -43.83
CA ILE A 49 -6.39 19.50 -42.85
C ILE A 49 -7.30 19.92 -41.70
N HIS A 50 -7.17 21.15 -41.22
CA HIS A 50 -8.04 21.71 -40.19
C HIS A 50 -9.51 21.76 -40.65
N ASP A 51 -9.74 22.24 -41.86
CA ASP A 51 -11.07 22.34 -42.47
C ASP A 51 -11.69 20.95 -42.65
N PHE A 52 -10.89 19.98 -43.12
CA PHE A 52 -11.32 18.59 -43.21
C PHE A 52 -11.67 17.99 -41.84
N ALA A 53 -10.81 18.16 -40.85
CA ALA A 53 -11.04 17.65 -39.50
C ALA A 53 -12.30 18.25 -38.85
N THR A 54 -12.53 19.56 -39.09
CA THR A 54 -13.71 20.27 -38.56
C THR A 54 -15.01 19.81 -39.25
N GLN A 55 -14.96 19.55 -40.55
CA GLN A 55 -16.17 19.22 -41.35
C GLN A 55 -16.51 17.72 -41.25
N SER A 56 -15.52 16.86 -41.06
CA SER A 56 -15.71 15.38 -40.88
C SER A 56 -15.86 14.93 -39.44
N GLY A 57 -15.47 15.76 -38.47
CA GLY A 57 -15.40 15.39 -37.07
C GLY A 57 -14.30 14.34 -36.77
N ILE A 58 -13.32 14.15 -37.68
CA ILE A 58 -12.22 13.20 -37.55
C ILE A 58 -10.91 13.96 -37.27
N GLN A 59 -10.15 13.50 -36.28
CA GLN A 59 -8.81 14.01 -35.99
C GLN A 59 -7.80 13.49 -37.02
N ILE A 60 -7.04 14.41 -37.63
CA ILE A 60 -5.95 14.07 -38.53
C ILE A 60 -4.61 14.22 -37.81
N LEU A 61 -3.83 13.16 -37.80
CA LEU A 61 -2.48 13.13 -37.26
C LEU A 61 -1.48 13.09 -38.43
N ALA A 62 -0.76 14.17 -38.60
CA ALA A 62 0.33 14.26 -39.59
C ALA A 62 1.56 14.87 -38.93
N ALA A 63 2.73 14.25 -39.10
CA ALA A 63 3.99 14.86 -38.69
C ALA A 63 4.27 16.07 -39.61
N GLY A 64 4.76 17.19 -39.07
CA GLY A 64 4.93 18.43 -39.85
C GLY A 64 5.88 18.30 -41.02
N ASP A 65 6.81 17.37 -40.98
CA ASP A 65 7.74 17.02 -42.04
C ASP A 65 7.10 16.19 -43.16
N VAL A 66 6.05 15.45 -42.87
CA VAL A 66 5.30 14.64 -43.86
C VAL A 66 4.47 15.49 -44.80
N LEU A 67 4.02 16.67 -44.34
CA LEU A 67 3.25 17.62 -45.11
C LEU A 67 4.11 18.67 -45.82
N ALA A 68 5.39 18.78 -45.48
CA ALA A 68 6.32 19.73 -46.02
C ALA A 68 6.58 19.44 -47.53
N GLY A 69 6.26 20.40 -48.39
CA GLY A 69 6.43 20.28 -49.85
C GLY A 69 5.36 19.47 -50.60
N GLN A 70 4.29 19.07 -49.91
CA GLN A 70 3.08 18.51 -50.54
C GLN A 70 2.06 19.60 -50.86
N HIS A 71 1.14 19.30 -51.79
CA HIS A 71 -0.01 20.14 -52.07
C HIS A 71 -1.29 19.32 -52.01
N LEU A 72 -2.12 19.61 -51.02
CA LEU A 72 -3.42 18.98 -50.85
C LEU A 72 -4.41 19.55 -51.83
N HIS A 73 -5.34 18.73 -52.31
CA HIS A 73 -6.32 19.17 -53.29
C HIS A 73 -7.52 19.84 -52.62
N ALA A 74 -8.09 20.87 -53.29
CA ALA A 74 -9.35 21.44 -52.88
C ALA A 74 -10.46 20.37 -53.00
N LEU A 75 -11.38 20.34 -52.05
CA LEU A 75 -12.47 19.37 -52.00
C LEU A 75 -13.79 20.09 -51.74
N SER A 76 -14.80 19.87 -52.60
CA SER A 76 -16.14 20.38 -52.38
C SER A 76 -17.18 19.37 -52.85
N GLY A 77 -18.27 19.21 -52.06
CA GLY A 77 -19.34 18.28 -52.39
C GLY A 77 -19.69 17.35 -51.23
N GLU A 78 -20.63 16.46 -51.47
CA GLU A 78 -21.01 15.43 -50.51
C GLU A 78 -20.20 14.16 -50.78
N HIS A 79 -19.37 13.75 -49.84
CA HIS A 79 -18.49 12.60 -49.93
C HIS A 79 -18.51 11.82 -48.61
N SER A 80 -18.26 10.51 -48.67
CA SER A 80 -17.93 9.79 -47.49
C SER A 80 -16.55 10.22 -46.98
N THR A 81 -16.28 10.00 -45.67
CA THR A 81 -15.01 10.42 -45.06
C THR A 81 -13.80 9.75 -45.74
N ASP A 82 -13.91 8.49 -46.11
CA ASP A 82 -12.82 7.75 -46.79
C ASP A 82 -12.59 8.28 -48.22
N GLU A 83 -13.64 8.51 -48.96
CA GLU A 83 -13.58 9.11 -50.32
C GLU A 83 -13.01 10.53 -50.30
N ALA A 84 -13.44 11.33 -49.34
CA ALA A 84 -12.94 12.69 -49.14
C ALA A 84 -11.44 12.72 -48.82
N LEU A 85 -10.94 11.81 -47.98
CA LEU A 85 -9.51 11.67 -47.70
C LEU A 85 -8.71 11.21 -48.91
N GLN A 86 -9.24 10.28 -49.70
CA GLN A 86 -8.59 9.83 -50.93
C GLN A 86 -8.47 10.99 -51.96
N LEU A 87 -9.51 11.79 -52.11
CA LEU A 87 -9.52 12.94 -53.00
C LEU A 87 -8.57 14.07 -52.52
N LEU A 88 -8.59 14.38 -51.22
CA LEU A 88 -7.74 15.39 -50.61
C LEU A 88 -6.24 15.05 -50.73
N LEU A 89 -5.89 13.76 -50.61
CA LEU A 89 -4.50 13.23 -50.63
C LEU A 89 -4.04 12.79 -52.02
N ALA A 90 -4.88 12.88 -53.05
CA ALA A 90 -4.56 12.39 -54.40
C ALA A 90 -3.28 13.05 -54.94
N GLY A 91 -2.34 12.24 -55.46
CA GLY A 91 -1.06 12.71 -56.01
C GLY A 91 0.01 13.16 -55.02
N THR A 92 -0.28 13.22 -53.72
CA THR A 92 0.68 13.67 -52.71
C THR A 92 1.71 12.58 -52.27
N GLY A 93 1.53 11.33 -52.67
CA GLY A 93 2.34 10.23 -52.20
C GLY A 93 2.10 9.88 -50.73
N LEU A 94 1.01 10.40 -50.14
CA LEU A 94 0.53 10.06 -48.80
C LEU A 94 -0.61 9.07 -48.89
N LYS A 95 -0.71 8.25 -47.88
CA LYS A 95 -1.86 7.36 -47.62
C LYS A 95 -2.39 7.63 -46.24
N HIS A 96 -3.66 7.45 -46.03
CA HIS A 96 -4.27 7.54 -44.72
C HIS A 96 -4.42 6.13 -44.08
N GLN A 97 -4.35 6.11 -42.76
CA GLN A 97 -4.58 4.93 -41.95
C GLN A 97 -5.40 5.29 -40.71
N TYR A 98 -6.54 4.65 -40.53
CA TYR A 98 -7.37 4.87 -39.34
C TYR A 98 -6.67 4.37 -38.08
N ILE A 99 -6.66 5.22 -37.04
CA ILE A 99 -6.17 4.93 -35.69
C ILE A 99 -7.38 5.01 -34.75
N GLY A 100 -8.28 4.00 -34.78
CA GLY A 100 -9.56 4.02 -34.08
C GLY A 100 -10.67 4.73 -34.88
N ASP A 101 -11.83 4.92 -34.26
CA ASP A 101 -13.07 5.30 -34.95
C ASP A 101 -13.11 6.78 -35.41
N ARG A 102 -12.28 7.67 -34.83
CA ARG A 102 -12.29 9.10 -35.12
C ARG A 102 -10.91 9.74 -35.30
N ALA A 103 -9.88 8.97 -35.60
CA ALA A 103 -8.55 9.50 -35.88
C ALA A 103 -7.90 8.81 -37.07
N VAL A 104 -7.22 9.58 -37.91
CA VAL A 104 -6.54 9.15 -39.12
C VAL A 104 -5.11 9.66 -39.12
N ALA A 105 -4.13 8.76 -39.33
CA ALA A 105 -2.73 9.12 -39.56
C ALA A 105 -2.45 9.24 -41.04
N LEU A 106 -1.72 10.30 -41.42
CA LEU A 106 -1.16 10.46 -42.76
C LEU A 106 0.27 9.95 -42.82
N LEU A 107 0.55 8.99 -43.70
CA LEU A 107 1.83 8.29 -43.80
C LEU A 107 2.35 8.36 -45.23
N PRO A 108 3.70 8.49 -45.47
CA PRO A 108 4.25 8.44 -46.80
C PRO A 108 4.12 7.02 -47.38
N THR A 109 3.79 6.94 -48.66
CA THR A 109 3.78 5.69 -49.41
C THR A 109 5.23 5.27 -49.65
N ALA A 110 5.67 4.14 -49.06
CA ALA A 110 7.04 3.66 -49.26
C ALA A 110 7.31 3.39 -50.74
N ALA A 111 8.31 4.08 -51.30
CA ALA A 111 8.78 3.82 -52.67
C ALA A 111 9.50 2.46 -52.71
N SER A 112 8.95 1.51 -53.47
CA SER A 112 9.61 0.26 -53.81
C SER A 112 10.64 0.53 -54.93
N ASP A 113 11.88 0.03 -54.71
CA ASP A 113 12.98 -0.24 -55.65
C ASP A 113 13.58 0.88 -56.52
N ARG A 114 14.80 1.31 -56.08
CA ARG A 114 15.92 1.61 -57.00
C ARG A 114 17.24 1.33 -56.30
N PRO A 115 18.27 0.81 -57.04
CA PRO A 115 19.48 0.23 -56.45
C PRO A 115 20.50 1.28 -56.01
N ALA A 116 21.28 0.91 -55.02
CA ALA A 116 22.35 1.65 -54.42
C ALA A 116 23.42 2.14 -55.42
N ARG A 117 23.87 3.38 -55.29
CA ARG A 117 25.17 3.85 -55.76
C ARG A 117 26.05 4.14 -54.56
N GLU A 118 27.17 3.50 -54.52
CA GLU A 118 28.25 3.69 -53.57
C GLU A 118 28.72 5.16 -53.53
N ALA A 119 28.93 5.65 -52.34
CA ALA A 119 29.77 6.82 -52.08
C ALA A 119 30.58 6.59 -50.82
N GLU A 120 31.88 6.59 -51.00
CA GLU A 120 32.94 6.41 -50.03
C GLU A 120 32.94 7.48 -48.94
N GLY A 121 33.42 7.11 -47.77
CA GLY A 121 33.96 8.03 -46.77
C GLY A 121 33.07 8.24 -45.54
N VAL A 122 33.11 7.32 -44.60
CA VAL A 122 32.57 7.58 -43.27
C VAL A 122 33.65 7.36 -42.21
N GLU A 123 34.10 8.43 -41.63
CA GLU A 123 34.91 8.43 -40.38
C GLU A 123 34.15 7.66 -39.27
N LYS A 124 34.91 6.85 -38.56
CA LYS A 124 34.44 6.11 -37.38
C LYS A 124 34.08 7.07 -36.24
N LYS A 125 32.82 7.39 -36.08
CA LYS A 125 32.32 8.05 -34.87
C LYS A 125 32.19 7.06 -33.71
N SER A 126 32.61 7.51 -32.54
CA SER A 126 32.63 6.74 -31.29
C SER A 126 31.19 6.37 -30.84
N LEU A 127 31.07 5.31 -30.06
CA LEU A 127 29.78 4.83 -29.50
C LEU A 127 29.04 5.93 -28.73
N TRP A 128 29.74 6.89 -28.15
CA TRP A 128 29.18 8.01 -27.39
C TRP A 128 28.49 9.08 -28.25
N ASP A 129 28.86 9.22 -29.54
CA ASP A 129 28.19 10.16 -30.45
C ASP A 129 26.83 9.71 -30.92
N ARG A 130 26.46 8.47 -30.70
CA ARG A 130 25.14 7.92 -31.01
C ARG A 130 24.06 8.26 -29.96
N PHE A 131 24.47 8.80 -28.83
CA PHE A 131 23.57 9.25 -27.77
C PHE A 131 23.28 10.76 -27.79
N ARG A 132 23.80 11.51 -28.76
CA ARG A 132 23.45 12.91 -28.96
C ARG A 132 22.17 13.00 -29.77
N ILE A 133 21.13 13.48 -29.14
CA ILE A 133 19.85 13.86 -29.79
C ILE A 133 20.14 15.04 -30.73
N ALA A 134 19.66 14.95 -31.96
CA ALA A 134 19.79 15.99 -32.96
C ALA A 134 19.22 17.32 -32.43
N GLN A 135 20.06 18.32 -32.24
CA GLN A 135 19.65 19.69 -32.04
C GLN A 135 19.13 20.21 -33.37
N ALA A 136 17.85 20.65 -33.40
CA ALA A 136 17.33 21.46 -34.48
C ALA A 136 18.05 22.82 -34.49
N ALA A 137 18.62 23.16 -35.62
CA ALA A 137 19.27 24.44 -35.84
C ALA A 137 18.23 25.57 -35.80
N PRO A 138 18.58 26.76 -35.26
CA PRO A 138 17.69 27.91 -35.26
C PRO A 138 17.57 28.49 -36.67
N ALA A 139 16.36 28.69 -37.15
CA ALA A 139 16.08 29.47 -38.34
C ALA A 139 16.03 30.95 -37.98
N ASP A 140 17.00 31.72 -38.49
CA ASP A 140 16.93 33.17 -38.54
C ASP A 140 15.81 33.63 -39.44
N ALA A 141 14.92 34.43 -38.90
CA ALA A 141 14.27 35.55 -39.63
C ALA A 141 13.36 36.37 -38.72
N SER A 142 13.75 37.56 -38.36
CA SER A 142 12.82 38.66 -38.10
C SER A 142 12.32 39.23 -39.42
N PRO A 143 11.14 39.86 -39.55
CA PRO A 143 10.83 41.08 -38.83
C PRO A 143 9.37 41.41 -38.48
N THR A 144 9.24 42.29 -37.48
CA THR A 144 8.25 43.34 -37.28
C THR A 144 6.74 43.08 -37.43
N GLY A 145 6.06 43.27 -36.32
CA GLY A 145 4.83 44.03 -36.37
C GLY A 145 3.62 43.47 -35.65
N LYS A 146 3.28 44.18 -34.60
CA LYS A 146 1.98 44.30 -33.93
C LYS A 146 1.58 43.28 -32.87
N SER A 147 1.49 43.82 -31.67
CA SER A 147 0.74 43.34 -30.53
C SER A 147 -0.66 42.87 -30.90
N ASP A 148 -0.94 41.61 -30.62
CA ASP A 148 -2.29 41.19 -30.27
C ASP A 148 -2.23 40.16 -29.13
N ALA A 149 -3.22 40.31 -28.25
CA ALA A 149 -3.34 39.65 -26.98
C ALA A 149 -3.14 38.14 -27.12
N VAL A 150 -2.14 37.63 -26.38
CA VAL A 150 -1.99 36.21 -26.16
C VAL A 150 -3.21 35.74 -25.34
N ALA A 151 -4.06 34.98 -25.99
CA ALA A 151 -5.15 34.26 -25.36
C ALA A 151 -4.58 33.44 -24.22
N ALA A 152 -5.07 33.66 -23.02
CA ALA A 152 -4.78 32.86 -21.86
C ALA A 152 -5.29 31.43 -22.14
N GLU A 153 -4.39 30.55 -22.53
CA GLU A 153 -4.72 29.12 -22.63
C GLU A 153 -5.16 28.60 -21.27
N LYS A 154 -6.29 27.95 -21.32
CA LYS A 154 -6.97 27.27 -20.20
C LYS A 154 -6.05 26.28 -19.47
N PHE A 155 -5.41 26.71 -18.40
CA PHE A 155 -4.71 25.83 -17.45
C PHE A 155 -5.51 25.65 -16.15
N SER A 156 -6.82 25.52 -16.26
CA SER A 156 -7.66 25.04 -15.17
C SER A 156 -8.83 24.21 -15.69
N SER A 157 -8.59 23.41 -16.74
CA SER A 157 -9.44 22.28 -17.01
C SER A 157 -9.01 21.14 -16.08
N PRO A 158 -9.92 20.38 -15.48
CA PRO A 158 -9.56 19.07 -15.00
C PRO A 158 -8.87 18.38 -16.17
N ILE A 159 -7.70 17.78 -15.90
CA ILE A 159 -6.97 16.99 -16.90
C ILE A 159 -7.99 15.98 -17.42
N GLU A 160 -8.33 16.05 -18.70
CA GLU A 160 -9.14 15.02 -19.35
C GLU A 160 -8.40 13.70 -19.10
N GLU A 161 -8.98 12.84 -18.28
CA GLU A 161 -8.42 11.54 -17.95
C GLU A 161 -8.66 10.62 -19.15
N VAL A 162 -7.84 10.82 -20.19
CA VAL A 162 -7.80 9.91 -21.34
C VAL A 162 -7.57 8.51 -20.80
N VAL A 163 -8.39 7.56 -21.17
CA VAL A 163 -8.20 6.16 -20.86
C VAL A 163 -6.83 5.72 -21.36
N VAL A 164 -5.89 5.63 -20.43
CA VAL A 164 -4.51 5.29 -20.72
C VAL A 164 -4.43 3.76 -20.81
N THR A 165 -3.92 3.23 -21.89
CA THR A 165 -3.72 1.79 -22.06
C THR A 165 -2.23 1.49 -22.29
N GLY A 166 -1.70 0.55 -21.49
CA GLY A 166 -0.31 0.10 -21.59
C GLY A 166 0.65 0.79 -20.62
N ILE A 167 1.82 0.15 -20.45
CA ILE A 167 2.85 0.57 -19.47
C ILE A 167 3.42 1.95 -19.82
N ARG A 168 3.76 2.16 -21.11
CA ARG A 168 4.41 3.42 -21.55
C ARG A 168 3.51 4.63 -21.45
N SER A 169 2.26 4.49 -21.86
CA SER A 169 1.28 5.59 -21.79
C SER A 169 0.97 5.95 -20.35
N SER A 170 0.90 4.98 -19.45
CA SER A 170 0.79 5.19 -18.00
C SER A 170 2.00 5.96 -17.45
N VAL A 171 3.22 5.55 -17.81
CA VAL A 171 4.45 6.24 -17.41
C VAL A 171 4.47 7.67 -17.94
N GLN A 172 4.13 7.87 -19.22
CA GLN A 172 4.11 9.21 -19.82
C GLN A 172 3.11 10.14 -19.13
N LYS A 173 1.89 9.66 -18.85
CA LYS A 173 0.89 10.42 -18.11
C LYS A 173 1.39 10.76 -16.71
N SER A 174 1.94 9.79 -15.98
CA SER A 174 2.52 10.00 -14.64
C SER A 174 3.60 11.08 -14.65
N LEU A 175 4.47 11.09 -15.68
CA LEU A 175 5.51 12.12 -15.84
C LEU A 175 4.94 13.50 -16.20
N ASN A 176 3.91 13.56 -17.03
CA ASN A 176 3.23 14.81 -17.37
C ASN A 176 2.56 15.42 -16.13
N ASP A 177 1.85 14.60 -15.35
CA ASP A 177 1.19 15.02 -14.11
C ASP A 177 2.23 15.50 -13.07
N LYS A 178 3.34 14.76 -12.89
CA LYS A 178 4.46 15.17 -12.04
C LYS A 178 5.04 16.51 -12.51
N ARG A 179 5.27 16.67 -13.81
CA ARG A 179 5.83 17.90 -14.36
C ARG A 179 4.91 19.10 -14.15
N ALA A 180 3.60 18.92 -14.30
CA ALA A 180 2.60 19.97 -14.12
C ALA A 180 2.41 20.39 -12.65
N ALA A 181 2.72 19.52 -11.69
CA ALA A 181 2.54 19.79 -10.28
C ALA A 181 3.33 21.03 -9.81
N ASN A 182 2.74 21.83 -8.92
CA ASN A 182 3.42 22.95 -8.26
C ASN A 182 4.21 22.51 -7.02
N THR A 183 3.98 21.32 -6.53
CA THR A 183 4.60 20.72 -5.32
C THR A 183 5.61 19.64 -5.72
N VAL A 184 6.40 19.17 -4.76
CA VAL A 184 7.23 17.96 -4.95
C VAL A 184 6.33 16.74 -4.76
N ALA A 185 5.94 16.14 -5.87
CA ALA A 185 5.04 14.99 -5.90
C ALA A 185 5.52 13.93 -6.91
N ASP A 186 5.13 12.68 -6.66
CA ASP A 186 5.23 11.58 -7.60
C ASP A 186 3.84 11.02 -7.89
N VAL A 187 3.61 10.60 -9.12
CA VAL A 187 2.33 10.09 -9.60
C VAL A 187 2.50 8.69 -10.17
N VAL A 188 1.59 7.79 -9.86
CA VAL A 188 1.46 6.47 -10.48
C VAL A 188 0.07 6.39 -11.09
N THR A 189 -0.02 6.23 -12.40
CA THR A 189 -1.27 6.12 -13.14
C THR A 189 -1.56 4.64 -13.45
N ALA A 190 -2.82 4.26 -13.51
CA ALA A 190 -3.22 2.91 -13.91
C ALA A 190 -2.76 2.60 -15.35
N GLU A 191 -2.30 1.37 -15.60
CA GLU A 191 -1.82 0.91 -16.91
C GLU A 191 -2.97 0.55 -17.86
N ASP A 192 -4.17 0.30 -17.31
CA ASP A 192 -5.37 -0.08 -18.04
C ASP A 192 -6.63 0.21 -17.20
N ILE A 193 -7.81 0.07 -17.80
CA ILE A 193 -9.07 0.18 -17.06
C ILE A 193 -9.11 -0.89 -15.96
N GLY A 194 -9.11 -0.44 -14.69
CA GLY A 194 -9.13 -1.35 -13.53
C GLY A 194 -7.82 -2.06 -13.22
N LYS A 195 -6.66 -1.55 -13.65
CA LYS A 195 -5.38 -2.16 -13.34
C LYS A 195 -4.31 -1.14 -12.95
N LEU A 196 -3.97 -1.06 -11.65
CA LEU A 196 -2.68 -0.52 -11.23
C LEU A 196 -1.54 -1.48 -11.66
N PRO A 197 -0.29 -0.98 -11.69
CA PRO A 197 0.87 -1.79 -12.05
C PRO A 197 1.03 -3.09 -11.26
N ASP A 198 0.44 -3.20 -10.08
CA ASP A 198 0.61 -4.30 -9.14
C ASP A 198 -0.71 -4.76 -8.53
N ASN A 199 -0.70 -5.96 -7.96
CA ASN A 199 -1.88 -6.61 -7.36
C ASN A 199 -2.29 -6.05 -5.99
N ASN A 200 -1.49 -5.15 -5.41
CA ASN A 200 -1.72 -4.53 -4.11
C ASN A 200 -1.35 -3.05 -4.19
N VAL A 201 -2.15 -2.18 -3.57
CA VAL A 201 -1.90 -0.73 -3.52
C VAL A 201 -0.53 -0.39 -2.93
N ALA A 202 -0.12 -1.09 -1.86
CA ALA A 202 1.18 -0.88 -1.24
C ALA A 202 2.34 -1.24 -2.18
N GLU A 203 2.23 -2.31 -2.96
CA GLU A 203 3.27 -2.71 -3.91
C GLU A 203 3.42 -1.66 -5.03
N SER A 204 2.32 -1.10 -5.51
CA SER A 204 2.37 0.01 -6.46
C SER A 204 3.06 1.26 -5.88
N LEU A 205 2.86 1.53 -4.58
CA LEU A 205 3.58 2.59 -3.87
C LEU A 205 5.08 2.33 -3.78
N SER A 206 5.55 1.08 -3.73
CA SER A 206 6.98 0.74 -3.66
C SER A 206 7.80 1.20 -4.86
N ARG A 207 7.14 1.53 -5.97
CA ARG A 207 7.76 2.05 -7.19
C ARG A 207 8.04 3.55 -7.14
N VAL A 208 7.49 4.23 -6.14
CA VAL A 208 7.74 5.64 -5.91
C VAL A 208 9.03 5.81 -5.14
N ALA A 209 9.93 6.68 -5.60
CA ALA A 209 11.17 6.99 -4.88
C ALA A 209 10.85 7.46 -3.45
N GLY A 210 11.62 6.99 -2.48
CA GLY A 210 11.41 7.32 -1.07
C GLY A 210 10.38 6.48 -0.34
N VAL A 211 9.57 5.66 -1.02
CA VAL A 211 8.59 4.80 -0.38
C VAL A 211 9.20 3.46 0.02
N GLN A 212 9.01 3.08 1.28
CA GLN A 212 9.48 1.83 1.88
C GLN A 212 8.28 1.07 2.42
N ILE A 213 8.07 -0.17 1.99
CA ILE A 213 6.92 -0.99 2.38
C ILE A 213 7.32 -1.98 3.45
N THR A 214 6.45 -2.19 4.42
CA THR A 214 6.51 -3.30 5.35
C THR A 214 5.47 -4.33 4.94
N ARG A 215 5.89 -5.58 4.81
CA ARG A 215 5.01 -6.71 4.45
C ARG A 215 4.65 -7.51 5.68
N ARG A 216 3.44 -8.02 5.67
CA ARG A 216 2.91 -8.92 6.69
C ARG A 216 2.05 -9.98 6.00
N ASP A 217 2.30 -11.23 6.33
CA ASP A 217 1.61 -12.37 5.72
C ASP A 217 1.70 -12.35 4.17
N GLY A 218 2.85 -11.91 3.61
CA GLY A 218 3.09 -11.83 2.16
C GLY A 218 2.48 -10.65 1.41
N ASP A 219 1.74 -9.78 2.10
CA ASP A 219 1.13 -8.59 1.52
C ASP A 219 1.74 -7.30 2.08
N GLY A 220 1.87 -6.27 1.24
CA GLY A 220 2.22 -4.93 1.68
C GLY A 220 1.14 -4.40 2.62
N SER A 221 1.48 -4.18 3.89
CA SER A 221 0.54 -3.80 4.94
C SER A 221 0.64 -2.33 5.33
N THR A 222 1.87 -1.83 5.50
CA THR A 222 2.14 -0.44 5.87
C THR A 222 3.27 0.12 5.02
N PHE A 223 3.38 1.45 4.99
CA PHE A 223 4.42 2.12 4.24
C PHE A 223 5.00 3.30 5.03
N ALA A 224 6.26 3.59 4.76
CA ALA A 224 6.95 4.79 5.20
C ALA A 224 7.41 5.58 3.99
N VAL A 225 7.35 6.90 4.04
CA VAL A 225 7.91 7.77 3.01
C VAL A 225 9.12 8.48 3.59
N ARG A 226 10.29 8.30 2.95
CA ARG A 226 11.57 8.80 3.47
C ARG A 226 11.87 8.32 4.89
N GLY A 227 11.45 7.08 5.18
CA GLY A 227 11.59 6.44 6.49
C GLY A 227 10.61 6.91 7.58
N ILE A 228 9.68 7.81 7.26
CA ILE A 228 8.67 8.31 8.21
C ILE A 228 7.35 7.59 7.97
N SER A 229 6.79 6.99 9.02
CA SER A 229 5.54 6.24 8.99
C SER A 229 4.29 7.12 9.17
N GLN A 230 4.44 8.36 9.66
CA GLN A 230 3.35 9.32 9.81
C GLN A 230 2.98 9.89 8.44
N ASN A 231 2.18 9.15 7.68
CA ASN A 231 1.66 9.51 6.38
C ASN A 231 0.15 9.72 6.47
N LEU A 232 -0.40 10.56 5.60
CA LEU A 232 -1.84 10.73 5.45
C LEU A 232 -2.30 9.99 4.20
N LEU A 233 -3.21 9.03 4.35
CA LEU A 233 -3.85 8.36 3.23
C LEU A 233 -5.20 8.99 2.95
N GLN A 234 -5.46 9.31 1.69
CA GLN A 234 -6.69 9.91 1.21
C GLN A 234 -7.26 9.13 0.03
N ILE A 235 -8.58 9.21 -0.16
CA ILE A 235 -9.26 8.80 -1.39
C ILE A 235 -9.92 10.05 -1.97
N ASN A 236 -9.56 10.41 -3.20
CA ASN A 236 -10.03 11.60 -3.91
C ASN A 236 -9.89 12.90 -3.07
N GLY A 237 -8.77 13.02 -2.33
CA GLY A 237 -8.46 14.18 -1.49
C GLY A 237 -9.11 14.20 -0.10
N ARG A 238 -9.91 13.19 0.25
CA ARG A 238 -10.62 13.10 1.54
C ARG A 238 -9.91 12.16 2.49
N SER A 239 -9.88 12.51 3.77
CA SER A 239 -9.40 11.61 4.83
C SER A 239 -10.24 10.35 4.88
N PHE A 240 -9.57 9.21 5.00
CA PHE A 240 -10.19 7.88 4.97
C PHE A 240 -9.95 7.19 6.31
N ILE A 241 -11.02 6.98 7.08
CA ILE A 241 -10.94 6.32 8.38
C ILE A 241 -11.17 4.82 8.21
N GLY A 242 -10.17 4.05 8.64
CA GLY A 242 -10.18 2.59 8.57
C GLY A 242 -10.41 1.90 9.93
N PRO A 243 -10.46 0.57 9.93
CA PRO A 243 -10.78 -0.25 11.10
C PRO A 243 -9.59 -0.54 12.03
N SER A 244 -8.46 0.14 11.89
CA SER A 244 -7.30 -0.07 12.75
C SER A 244 -7.41 0.71 14.07
N ASP A 245 -6.61 0.33 15.08
CA ASP A 245 -6.51 1.06 16.35
C ASP A 245 -6.05 2.52 16.20
N SER A 246 -5.40 2.85 15.09
CA SER A 246 -4.96 4.21 14.77
C SER A 246 -5.94 4.96 13.88
N GLY A 247 -7.05 4.35 13.48
CA GLY A 247 -7.95 4.90 12.47
C GLY A 247 -7.38 4.87 11.05
N GLN A 248 -6.18 4.34 10.85
CA GLN A 248 -5.61 4.21 9.50
C GLN A 248 -6.31 3.07 8.73
N PRO A 249 -6.55 3.26 7.44
CA PRO A 249 -7.09 2.20 6.61
C PRO A 249 -6.07 1.08 6.42
N ALA A 250 -6.56 -0.14 6.36
CA ALA A 250 -5.76 -1.29 5.98
C ALA A 250 -5.60 -1.29 4.46
N LEU A 251 -4.39 -1.04 3.93
CA LEU A 251 -4.12 -1.03 2.48
C LEU A 251 -4.50 -2.36 1.84
N GLU A 252 -4.33 -3.44 2.57
CA GLU A 252 -4.72 -4.79 2.17
C GLU A 252 -6.23 -4.99 2.01
N SER A 253 -7.07 -4.09 2.54
CA SER A 253 -8.53 -4.16 2.38
C SER A 253 -9.01 -3.54 1.06
N LEU A 254 -8.19 -2.76 0.37
CA LEU A 254 -8.54 -2.08 -0.87
C LEU A 254 -8.07 -2.87 -2.08
N ASN A 255 -8.96 -3.15 -3.00
CA ASN A 255 -8.62 -3.72 -4.29
C ASN A 255 -8.11 -2.62 -5.23
N PRO A 256 -6.93 -2.78 -5.86
CA PRO A 256 -6.36 -1.77 -6.74
C PRO A 256 -7.17 -1.54 -8.03
N GLU A 257 -8.05 -2.45 -8.39
CA GLU A 257 -8.87 -2.41 -9.60
C GLU A 257 -9.85 -1.23 -9.64
N ILE A 258 -10.23 -0.68 -8.48
CA ILE A 258 -11.13 0.48 -8.42
C ILE A 258 -10.40 1.81 -8.66
N LEU A 259 -9.05 1.82 -8.66
CA LEU A 259 -8.25 3.03 -8.71
C LEU A 259 -7.90 3.40 -10.17
N SER A 260 -7.83 4.68 -10.46
CA SER A 260 -7.27 5.27 -11.68
C SER A 260 -5.79 5.63 -11.52
N GLY A 261 -5.34 5.84 -10.27
CA GLY A 261 -3.96 6.18 -9.96
C GLY A 261 -3.76 6.56 -8.50
N MET A 262 -2.55 6.99 -8.20
CA MET A 262 -2.19 7.50 -6.88
C MET A 262 -1.17 8.62 -7.00
N GLU A 263 -1.20 9.55 -6.05
CA GLU A 263 -0.31 10.68 -5.96
C GLU A 263 0.38 10.70 -4.59
N VAL A 264 1.69 10.82 -4.58
CA VAL A 264 2.51 10.88 -3.35
C VAL A 264 3.09 12.28 -3.25
N ILE A 265 2.48 13.13 -2.44
CA ILE A 265 2.85 14.54 -2.25
C ILE A 265 3.80 14.63 -1.07
N LYS A 266 5.07 14.92 -1.36
CA LYS A 266 6.16 14.98 -0.37
C LYS A 266 6.34 16.36 0.24
N SER A 267 5.84 17.41 -0.44
CA SER A 267 5.93 18.80 -0.03
C SER A 267 4.55 19.46 -0.16
N PRO A 268 3.77 19.55 0.95
CA PRO A 268 2.40 20.05 0.89
C PRO A 268 2.34 21.57 0.69
N SER A 269 1.24 22.06 0.16
CA SER A 269 0.84 23.47 0.13
C SER A 269 -0.26 23.77 1.17
N ALA A 270 -0.54 25.04 1.43
CA ALA A 270 -1.43 25.44 2.53
C ALA A 270 -2.90 24.98 2.37
N ASP A 271 -3.36 24.74 1.15
CA ASP A 271 -4.69 24.22 0.82
C ASP A 271 -4.85 22.72 1.15
N MET A 272 -3.73 21.99 1.31
CA MET A 272 -3.76 20.56 1.57
C MET A 272 -4.01 20.27 3.05
N THR A 273 -4.65 19.12 3.31
CA THR A 273 -4.92 18.63 4.66
C THR A 273 -3.63 18.35 5.41
N GLU A 274 -3.54 18.79 6.66
CA GLU A 274 -2.48 18.43 7.59
C GLU A 274 -2.60 16.96 8.04
N GLY A 275 -1.55 16.42 8.64
CA GLY A 275 -1.56 15.05 9.19
C GLY A 275 -0.45 14.17 8.65
N ALA A 276 0.43 14.69 7.79
CA ALA A 276 1.55 13.95 7.22
C ALA A 276 2.89 14.60 7.53
N LEU A 277 3.81 13.83 8.12
CA LEU A 277 5.23 14.16 8.18
C LEU A 277 6.00 13.55 7.01
N GLY A 278 5.66 12.34 6.60
CA GLY A 278 6.27 11.65 5.47
C GLY A 278 5.77 12.22 4.15
N ALA A 279 4.54 11.89 3.80
CA ALA A 279 3.84 12.35 2.61
C ALA A 279 2.30 12.23 2.75
N ILE A 280 1.59 12.97 1.92
CA ILE A 280 0.17 12.73 1.64
C ILE A 280 0.11 11.75 0.46
N VAL A 281 -0.58 10.62 0.65
CA VAL A 281 -0.84 9.64 -0.40
C VAL A 281 -2.32 9.72 -0.77
N ASN A 282 -2.61 10.23 -1.95
CA ASN A 282 -3.96 10.40 -2.44
C ASN A 282 -4.27 9.33 -3.49
N LEU A 283 -5.15 8.39 -3.16
CA LEU A 283 -5.68 7.38 -4.06
C LEU A 283 -6.80 8.01 -4.90
N LYS A 284 -6.71 7.89 -6.21
CA LYS A 284 -7.71 8.42 -7.13
C LYS A 284 -8.58 7.30 -7.67
N THR A 285 -9.91 7.42 -7.55
CA THR A 285 -10.86 6.52 -8.20
C THR A 285 -11.24 7.09 -9.57
N LYS A 286 -11.84 6.26 -10.41
CA LYS A 286 -12.31 6.67 -11.73
C LYS A 286 -13.60 7.47 -11.62
N ARG A 287 -13.80 8.43 -12.51
CA ARG A 287 -15.02 9.19 -12.63
C ARG A 287 -15.73 8.88 -13.95
N PRO A 288 -17.08 8.90 -13.99
CA PRO A 288 -17.80 8.46 -15.19
C PRO A 288 -17.60 9.36 -16.40
N LEU A 289 -17.50 10.70 -16.24
CA LEU A 289 -17.31 11.61 -17.36
C LEU A 289 -15.91 11.54 -17.96
N ASP A 290 -14.91 10.97 -17.26
CA ASP A 290 -13.56 10.78 -17.78
C ASP A 290 -13.53 9.81 -18.98
N PHE A 291 -14.55 8.95 -19.12
CA PHE A 291 -14.66 8.00 -20.22
C PHE A 291 -15.30 8.59 -21.46
N GLY A 292 -16.17 9.60 -21.34
CA GLY A 292 -16.87 10.25 -22.45
C GLY A 292 -17.79 9.33 -23.28
N LYS A 293 -17.88 8.05 -22.92
CA LYS A 293 -18.68 7.02 -23.60
C LYS A 293 -19.01 5.86 -22.64
N ARG A 294 -19.92 5.01 -23.05
CA ARG A 294 -20.15 3.75 -22.35
C ARG A 294 -18.91 2.86 -22.37
N VAL A 295 -18.53 2.38 -21.20
CA VAL A 295 -17.43 1.42 -21.01
C VAL A 295 -17.89 0.30 -20.10
N MET A 296 -17.62 -0.93 -20.52
CA MET A 296 -17.82 -2.12 -19.72
C MET A 296 -16.51 -2.90 -19.71
N SER A 297 -15.99 -3.20 -18.54
CA SER A 297 -14.81 -4.05 -18.42
C SER A 297 -15.02 -5.10 -17.36
N GLY A 298 -14.39 -6.26 -17.54
CA GLY A 298 -14.42 -7.36 -16.58
C GLY A 298 -13.12 -8.12 -16.62
N ARG A 299 -12.72 -8.68 -15.47
CA ARG A 299 -11.55 -9.55 -15.34
C ARG A 299 -11.90 -10.74 -14.45
N VAL A 300 -11.40 -11.92 -14.81
CA VAL A 300 -11.45 -13.12 -13.97
C VAL A 300 -10.09 -13.77 -14.00
N GLU A 301 -9.57 -14.11 -12.82
CA GLU A 301 -8.25 -14.72 -12.65
C GLU A 301 -8.31 -15.85 -11.63
N GLY A 302 -7.62 -16.94 -11.91
CA GLY A 302 -7.24 -17.96 -10.94
C GLY A 302 -6.00 -17.51 -10.16
N VAL A 303 -5.94 -17.83 -8.89
CA VAL A 303 -4.82 -17.49 -8.00
C VAL A 303 -4.26 -18.77 -7.41
N TYR A 304 -3.15 -19.26 -7.90
CA TYR A 304 -2.48 -20.45 -7.37
C TYR A 304 -1.46 -20.03 -6.31
N ALA A 305 -1.61 -20.52 -5.10
CA ALA A 305 -0.69 -20.36 -3.97
C ALA A 305 0.16 -21.61 -3.82
N HIS A 306 1.49 -21.46 -3.97
CA HIS A 306 2.39 -22.61 -4.08
C HIS A 306 2.52 -23.40 -2.78
N GLN A 307 2.65 -22.72 -1.63
CA GLN A 307 2.80 -23.40 -0.32
C GLN A 307 1.46 -23.92 0.20
N ALA A 308 0.35 -23.20 -0.04
CA ALA A 308 -0.99 -23.69 0.25
C ALA A 308 -1.39 -24.85 -0.67
N ASN A 309 -0.78 -24.94 -1.86
CA ASN A 309 -1.13 -25.86 -2.94
C ASN A 309 -2.63 -25.80 -3.29
N ASP A 310 -3.16 -24.59 -3.36
CA ASP A 310 -4.57 -24.34 -3.62
C ASP A 310 -4.79 -23.27 -4.68
N VAL A 311 -5.98 -23.27 -5.31
CA VAL A 311 -6.37 -22.34 -6.35
C VAL A 311 -7.60 -21.56 -5.93
N GLY A 312 -7.39 -20.30 -5.57
CA GLY A 312 -8.45 -19.33 -5.40
C GLY A 312 -8.81 -18.61 -6.68
N TYR A 313 -9.63 -17.56 -6.56
CA TYR A 313 -10.00 -16.73 -7.71
C TYR A 313 -10.15 -15.26 -7.33
N ARG A 314 -9.97 -14.41 -8.35
CA ARG A 314 -10.20 -12.97 -8.28
C ARG A 314 -11.06 -12.56 -9.48
N SER A 315 -12.02 -11.68 -9.26
CA SER A 315 -12.86 -11.12 -10.32
C SER A 315 -13.07 -9.62 -10.08
N SER A 316 -13.17 -8.87 -11.17
CA SER A 316 -13.56 -7.46 -11.12
C SER A 316 -14.43 -7.09 -12.31
N ALA A 317 -15.27 -6.08 -12.13
CA ALA A 317 -16.10 -5.52 -13.18
C ALA A 317 -16.23 -4.00 -13.00
N LEU A 318 -16.34 -3.29 -14.12
CA LEU A 318 -16.61 -1.87 -14.17
C LEU A 318 -17.65 -1.60 -15.24
N PHE A 319 -18.62 -0.78 -14.91
CA PHE A 319 -19.57 -0.17 -15.82
C PHE A 319 -19.54 1.34 -15.65
N ALA A 320 -19.38 2.07 -16.74
CA ALA A 320 -19.52 3.52 -16.78
C ALA A 320 -20.33 3.91 -18.02
N ASP A 321 -21.18 4.92 -17.86
CA ASP A 321 -21.95 5.46 -18.96
C ASP A 321 -22.18 6.96 -18.78
N THR A 322 -22.34 7.67 -19.88
CA THR A 322 -22.60 9.10 -19.89
C THR A 322 -23.89 9.40 -20.63
N PHE A 323 -24.60 10.41 -20.18
CA PHE A 323 -25.92 10.83 -20.66
C PHE A 323 -25.97 12.35 -20.81
N LEU A 324 -27.03 12.88 -21.43
CA LEU A 324 -27.29 14.32 -21.57
C LEU A 324 -26.10 15.05 -22.18
N ASP A 325 -25.66 14.60 -23.36
CA ASP A 325 -24.49 15.16 -24.06
C ASP A 325 -23.21 15.20 -23.20
N ASN A 326 -22.93 14.09 -22.50
CA ASN A 326 -21.81 13.91 -21.57
C ASN A 326 -21.82 14.86 -20.36
N SER A 327 -22.97 15.46 -20.02
CA SER A 327 -23.09 16.30 -18.82
C SER A 327 -23.46 15.54 -17.55
N PHE A 328 -23.94 14.29 -17.68
CA PHE A 328 -24.29 13.40 -16.56
C PHE A 328 -23.66 12.04 -16.75
N GLY A 329 -23.02 11.53 -15.73
CA GLY A 329 -22.34 10.24 -15.81
C GLY A 329 -22.57 9.38 -14.55
N VAL A 330 -22.61 8.06 -14.74
CA VAL A 330 -22.71 7.06 -13.67
C VAL A 330 -21.63 6.03 -13.83
N LEU A 331 -20.97 5.67 -12.74
CA LEU A 331 -19.96 4.60 -12.68
C LEU A 331 -20.29 3.66 -11.53
N LEU A 332 -20.18 2.36 -11.81
CA LEU A 332 -20.20 1.30 -10.82
C LEU A 332 -19.02 0.38 -11.07
N SER A 333 -18.26 0.07 -10.05
CA SER A 333 -17.19 -0.93 -10.15
C SER A 333 -17.15 -1.80 -8.90
N GLY A 334 -16.68 -3.02 -9.07
CA GLY A 334 -16.54 -3.95 -7.96
C GLY A 334 -15.44 -4.96 -8.23
N ALA A 335 -14.83 -5.44 -7.15
CA ALA A 335 -13.84 -6.50 -7.19
C ALA A 335 -14.06 -7.48 -6.03
N TYR A 336 -13.87 -8.75 -6.30
CA TYR A 336 -13.96 -9.83 -5.31
C TYR A 336 -12.76 -10.74 -5.43
N THR A 337 -12.22 -11.15 -4.28
CA THR A 337 -11.12 -12.11 -4.16
C THR A 337 -11.49 -13.17 -3.13
N ASP A 338 -11.21 -14.43 -3.42
CA ASP A 338 -11.26 -15.56 -2.50
C ASP A 338 -10.02 -16.41 -2.75
N ALA A 339 -9.05 -16.37 -1.84
CA ALA A 339 -7.76 -17.00 -2.04
C ALA A 339 -7.18 -17.52 -0.73
N ASP A 340 -6.65 -18.73 -0.81
CA ASP A 340 -5.91 -19.38 0.25
C ASP A 340 -4.42 -19.13 0.09
N THR A 341 -3.71 -18.97 1.21
CA THR A 341 -2.25 -18.88 1.26
C THR A 341 -1.73 -19.60 2.49
N ARG A 342 -0.48 -20.07 2.42
CA ARG A 342 0.22 -20.66 3.56
C ARG A 342 1.56 -19.97 3.76
N GLY A 343 1.86 -19.62 5.01
CA GLY A 343 3.15 -19.08 5.42
C GLY A 343 3.77 -19.95 6.50
N TYR A 344 5.10 -19.89 6.63
CA TYR A 344 5.82 -20.53 7.72
C TYR A 344 6.53 -19.48 8.55
N LEU A 345 6.46 -19.65 9.87
CA LEU A 345 7.02 -18.73 10.83
C LEU A 345 7.88 -19.49 11.82
N PHE A 346 9.10 -19.03 12.03
CA PHE A 346 9.92 -19.37 13.19
C PHE A 346 10.03 -18.16 14.11
N ASP A 347 9.82 -18.32 15.41
CA ASP A 347 9.84 -17.22 16.38
C ASP A 347 10.41 -17.68 17.73
N THR A 348 11.19 -16.82 18.38
CA THR A 348 11.75 -17.11 19.72
C THR A 348 10.99 -16.42 20.84
N SER A 349 10.00 -15.60 20.50
CA SER A 349 9.33 -14.67 21.44
C SER A 349 10.31 -13.76 22.18
N GLY A 350 11.43 -13.43 21.49
CA GLY A 350 12.53 -12.66 22.04
C GLY A 350 13.51 -13.46 22.90
N TRP A 351 14.39 -12.73 23.54
CA TRP A 351 15.51 -13.27 24.30
C TRP A 351 15.43 -12.83 25.76
N THR A 352 15.95 -13.65 26.67
CA THR A 352 16.03 -13.32 28.09
C THR A 352 17.47 -13.36 28.54
N ARG A 353 17.89 -12.29 29.23
CA ARG A 353 19.16 -12.23 29.94
C ARG A 353 19.12 -13.15 31.16
N THR A 354 20.10 -13.98 31.30
CA THR A 354 20.22 -14.96 32.39
C THR A 354 21.62 -14.98 32.98
N SER A 355 21.74 -15.37 34.23
CA SER A 355 23.00 -15.68 34.90
C SER A 355 22.92 -17.07 35.60
N ALA A 356 22.14 -17.99 35.01
CA ALA A 356 21.85 -19.30 35.55
C ALA A 356 22.29 -20.44 34.64
N ILE A 357 23.09 -20.16 33.58
CA ILE A 357 23.57 -21.17 32.63
C ILE A 357 25.09 -21.12 32.60
N ASP A 358 25.73 -22.29 32.79
CA ASP A 358 27.17 -22.50 32.65
C ASP A 358 27.49 -22.70 31.15
N VAL A 359 28.32 -21.82 30.58
CA VAL A 359 28.82 -21.91 29.19
C VAL A 359 30.32 -22.17 29.13
N THR A 360 31.05 -22.07 30.26
CA THR A 360 32.47 -22.32 30.37
C THR A 360 32.78 -23.79 30.73
N GLY A 361 31.76 -24.52 31.25
CA GLY A 361 31.90 -25.95 31.64
C GLY A 361 32.57 -26.15 32.99
N ASP A 362 32.68 -25.09 33.80
CA ASP A 362 33.31 -25.15 35.13
C ASP A 362 32.29 -25.40 36.26
N SER A 363 31.04 -25.68 35.90
CA SER A 363 29.90 -25.87 36.80
C SER A 363 29.46 -24.64 37.59
N VAL A 364 29.95 -23.47 37.20
CA VAL A 364 29.54 -22.17 37.72
C VAL A 364 28.71 -21.43 36.66
N PRO A 365 27.49 -21.00 36.96
CA PRO A 365 26.69 -20.23 36.02
C PRO A 365 27.35 -18.90 35.62
N ASP A 366 27.36 -18.62 34.30
CA ASP A 366 27.95 -17.42 33.72
C ASP A 366 26.97 -16.24 33.72
N ALA A 367 27.49 -15.06 34.09
CA ALA A 367 26.69 -13.86 34.08
C ALA A 367 26.43 -13.32 32.65
N ASN A 368 25.33 -12.61 32.51
CA ASN A 368 24.99 -11.81 31.30
C ASN A 368 24.93 -12.64 30.02
N LYS A 369 24.41 -13.84 30.07
CA LYS A 369 24.12 -14.64 28.89
C LYS A 369 22.70 -14.37 28.42
N PHE A 370 22.45 -14.57 27.12
CA PHE A 370 21.13 -14.41 26.50
C PHE A 370 20.68 -15.75 25.91
N ARG A 371 19.54 -16.26 26.34
CA ARG A 371 18.89 -17.43 25.76
C ARG A 371 17.58 -17.07 25.08
N PRO A 372 17.13 -17.81 24.05
CA PRO A 372 15.79 -17.61 23.50
C PRO A 372 14.73 -17.99 24.55
N ASN A 373 13.58 -17.29 24.53
CA ASN A 373 12.49 -17.57 25.44
C ASN A 373 11.79 -18.87 25.09
N ARG A 374 11.62 -19.10 23.80
CA ARG A 374 10.92 -20.25 23.22
C ARG A 374 11.55 -20.62 21.89
N LEU A 375 11.23 -21.78 21.40
CA LEU A 375 11.41 -22.17 19.99
C LEU A 375 10.01 -22.46 19.45
N MET A 376 9.52 -21.59 18.56
CA MET A 376 8.18 -21.68 18.00
C MET A 376 8.25 -21.91 16.51
N GLN A 377 7.70 -23.03 16.07
CA GLN A 377 7.49 -23.36 14.66
C GLN A 377 6.01 -23.22 14.37
N THR A 378 5.64 -22.43 13.39
CA THR A 378 4.23 -22.13 13.07
C THR A 378 3.97 -22.27 11.57
N ALA A 379 2.94 -23.03 11.22
CA ALA A 379 2.31 -22.98 9.91
C ALA A 379 1.06 -22.08 10.01
N VAL A 380 0.93 -21.15 9.10
CA VAL A 380 -0.17 -20.18 9.05
C VAL A 380 -0.97 -20.43 7.79
N ASP A 381 -2.15 -21.02 7.92
CA ASP A 381 -3.11 -21.13 6.84
C ASP A 381 -4.03 -19.90 6.86
N ARG A 382 -4.22 -19.28 5.73
CA ARG A 382 -5.02 -18.06 5.61
C ARG A 382 -5.96 -18.13 4.40
N ASN A 383 -7.25 -17.90 4.62
CA ASN A 383 -8.24 -17.64 3.59
C ASN A 383 -8.69 -16.19 3.64
N ASP A 384 -8.54 -15.46 2.55
CA ASP A 384 -8.95 -14.06 2.40
C ASP A 384 -10.13 -13.96 1.44
N LYS A 385 -11.29 -13.49 1.94
CA LYS A 385 -12.44 -13.09 1.13
C LYS A 385 -12.58 -11.59 1.19
N ARG A 386 -12.37 -10.93 0.07
CA ARG A 386 -12.39 -9.47 -0.02
C ARG A 386 -13.39 -9.02 -1.07
N LEU A 387 -14.33 -8.18 -0.68
CA LEU A 387 -15.25 -7.48 -1.57
C LEU A 387 -14.96 -5.99 -1.51
N THR A 388 -14.78 -5.36 -2.66
CA THR A 388 -14.71 -3.89 -2.77
C THR A 388 -15.72 -3.44 -3.82
N LEU A 389 -16.53 -2.45 -3.48
CA LEU A 389 -17.50 -1.81 -4.37
C LEU A 389 -17.20 -0.32 -4.41
N ASN A 390 -17.29 0.28 -5.59
CA ASN A 390 -17.17 1.72 -5.79
C ASN A 390 -18.30 2.19 -6.70
N GLY A 391 -18.90 3.33 -6.38
CA GLY A 391 -19.92 3.99 -7.17
C GLY A 391 -19.66 5.48 -7.25
N ALA A 392 -19.88 6.07 -8.42
CA ALA A 392 -19.78 7.51 -8.62
C ALA A 392 -20.89 8.01 -9.54
N VAL A 393 -21.44 9.17 -9.19
CA VAL A 393 -22.35 9.97 -10.03
C VAL A 393 -21.70 11.33 -10.21
N GLN A 394 -21.59 11.78 -11.44
CA GLN A 394 -20.99 13.05 -11.79
C GLN A 394 -21.97 13.83 -12.68
N TRP A 395 -22.23 15.07 -12.34
CA TRP A 395 -23.15 15.92 -13.05
C TRP A 395 -22.56 17.29 -13.29
N GLN A 396 -22.47 17.66 -14.56
CA GLN A 396 -22.02 18.97 -15.04
C GLN A 396 -23.18 19.70 -15.73
N PRO A 397 -24.13 20.31 -14.95
CA PRO A 397 -25.30 20.97 -15.53
C PRO A 397 -24.93 22.13 -16.44
N THR A 398 -23.76 22.71 -16.26
CA THR A 398 -23.17 23.75 -17.11
C THR A 398 -21.67 23.55 -17.20
N GLU A 399 -21.00 24.16 -18.17
CA GLU A 399 -19.53 24.17 -18.28
C GLU A 399 -18.84 24.76 -17.02
N HIS A 400 -19.57 25.51 -16.21
CA HIS A 400 -19.07 26.22 -15.04
C HIS A 400 -19.44 25.56 -13.71
N SER A 401 -20.20 24.44 -13.73
CA SER A 401 -20.65 23.78 -12.50
C SER A 401 -20.50 22.27 -12.58
N GLU A 402 -20.06 21.68 -11.50
CA GLU A 402 -19.87 20.23 -11.35
C GLU A 402 -20.33 19.79 -9.96
N LEU A 403 -21.01 18.68 -9.90
CA LEU A 403 -21.35 17.95 -8.68
C LEU A 403 -20.91 16.49 -8.82
N VAL A 404 -20.17 15.99 -7.84
CA VAL A 404 -19.78 14.59 -7.79
C VAL A 404 -20.27 13.98 -6.47
N LEU A 405 -20.92 12.83 -6.55
CA LEU A 405 -21.26 11.98 -5.42
C LEU A 405 -20.55 10.65 -5.61
N GLU A 406 -19.78 10.21 -4.64
CA GLU A 406 -19.00 8.99 -4.74
C GLU A 406 -18.99 8.21 -3.43
N SER A 407 -18.95 6.89 -3.52
CA SER A 407 -18.96 5.99 -2.36
C SER A 407 -18.05 4.79 -2.62
N THR A 408 -17.34 4.37 -1.59
CA THR A 408 -16.54 3.13 -1.60
C THR A 408 -16.91 2.29 -0.39
N TYR A 409 -17.14 1.00 -0.62
CA TYR A 409 -17.33 -0.02 0.41
C TYR A 409 -16.30 -1.12 0.24
N SER A 410 -15.68 -1.53 1.34
CA SER A 410 -14.76 -2.67 1.38
C SER A 410 -15.08 -3.59 2.56
N ASP A 411 -15.10 -4.89 2.35
CA ASP A 411 -15.27 -5.94 3.36
C ASP A 411 -14.19 -7.01 3.15
N LEU A 412 -13.24 -7.07 4.06
CA LEU A 412 -12.24 -8.11 4.14
C LEU A 412 -12.62 -9.07 5.28
N ASN A 413 -12.94 -10.30 4.91
CA ASN A 413 -13.12 -11.39 5.86
C ASN A 413 -11.94 -12.36 5.73
N ARG A 414 -11.09 -12.38 6.74
CA ARG A 414 -9.87 -13.18 6.81
C ARG A 414 -10.02 -14.24 7.87
N GLN A 415 -9.85 -15.49 7.48
CA GLN A 415 -9.74 -16.61 8.39
C GLN A 415 -8.29 -17.06 8.45
N ARG A 416 -7.69 -17.10 9.65
CA ARG A 416 -6.34 -17.66 9.84
C ARG A 416 -6.40 -18.80 10.84
N THR A 417 -5.79 -19.92 10.47
CA THR A 417 -5.49 -21.02 11.38
C THR A 417 -3.98 -21.09 11.59
N LEU A 418 -3.52 -20.94 12.83
CA LEU A 418 -2.12 -21.04 13.16
C LEU A 418 -1.88 -22.37 13.88
N ASN A 419 -1.15 -23.25 13.25
CA ASN A 419 -0.65 -24.49 13.83
C ASN A 419 0.74 -24.25 14.38
N GLN A 420 0.91 -24.25 15.69
CA GLN A 420 2.13 -23.83 16.36
C GLN A 420 2.69 -24.88 17.31
N TYR A 421 3.99 -25.10 17.20
CA TYR A 421 4.74 -25.99 18.07
C TYR A 421 5.68 -25.16 18.94
N GLN A 422 5.41 -25.06 20.24
CA GLN A 422 6.15 -24.22 21.19
C GLN A 422 7.00 -25.04 22.15
N GLY A 423 8.32 -24.99 22.06
CA GLY A 423 9.25 -25.41 23.08
C GLY A 423 9.55 -24.27 24.06
N LEU A 424 8.98 -24.27 25.25
CA LEU A 424 9.28 -23.29 26.30
C LEU A 424 10.61 -23.61 26.96
N LEU A 425 11.63 -22.78 26.71
CA LEU A 425 12.96 -23.02 27.27
C LEU A 425 13.05 -22.57 28.75
N ASN A 426 13.90 -23.24 29.47
CA ASN A 426 14.24 -22.96 30.86
C ASN A 426 15.74 -22.64 30.98
N ASN A 427 16.28 -22.60 32.21
CA ASN A 427 17.71 -22.38 32.45
C ASN A 427 18.51 -23.70 32.65
N ASN A 428 17.87 -24.86 32.46
CA ASN A 428 18.54 -26.17 32.60
C ASN A 428 19.18 -26.57 31.25
N ALA A 429 20.25 -25.86 30.87
CA ALA A 429 21.00 -26.11 29.65
C ALA A 429 22.31 -26.84 29.98
N VAL A 430 22.64 -27.86 29.17
CA VAL A 430 23.90 -28.65 29.26
C VAL A 430 24.67 -28.50 27.95
N GLY A 431 26.00 -28.35 28.09
CA GLY A 431 26.89 -28.13 26.94
C GLY A 431 26.59 -26.85 26.17
N ALA A 432 26.10 -25.86 26.90
CA ALA A 432 25.78 -24.57 26.30
C ALA A 432 27.07 -23.86 25.85
N GLN A 433 26.99 -23.23 24.66
CA GLN A 433 28.07 -22.36 24.13
C GLN A 433 27.47 -20.97 23.88
N ALA A 434 28.28 -19.94 24.06
CA ALA A 434 27.88 -18.56 23.77
C ALA A 434 28.90 -17.87 22.88
N ASP A 435 28.41 -16.95 22.06
CA ASP A 435 29.24 -16.03 21.28
C ASP A 435 29.84 -14.89 22.15
N ALA A 436 30.62 -14.01 21.53
CA ALA A 436 31.26 -12.88 22.18
C ALA A 436 30.26 -11.90 22.80
N ASP A 437 29.05 -11.81 22.23
CA ASP A 437 27.95 -10.95 22.70
C ASP A 437 27.14 -11.58 23.82
N GLY A 438 27.54 -12.77 24.29
CA GLY A 438 26.87 -13.55 25.34
C GLY A 438 25.62 -14.27 24.87
N THR A 439 25.37 -14.38 23.57
CA THR A 439 24.25 -15.13 23.02
C THR A 439 24.54 -16.61 23.12
N ILE A 440 23.66 -17.39 23.75
CA ILE A 440 23.74 -18.84 23.72
C ILE A 440 23.44 -19.31 22.31
N THR A 441 24.47 -19.81 21.62
CA THR A 441 24.41 -20.22 20.21
C THR A 441 24.10 -21.71 20.05
N SER A 442 24.45 -22.54 21.06
CA SER A 442 24.14 -23.96 21.05
C SER A 442 24.02 -24.52 22.46
N GLY A 443 23.41 -25.71 22.59
CA GLY A 443 23.26 -26.44 23.84
C GLY A 443 22.00 -27.32 23.84
N THR A 444 21.89 -28.16 24.87
CA THR A 444 20.71 -29.01 25.13
C THR A 444 19.96 -28.50 26.34
N PHE A 445 18.73 -28.04 26.17
CA PHE A 445 17.83 -27.63 27.26
C PHE A 445 17.00 -28.81 27.69
N ASN A 446 17.12 -29.20 28.98
CA ASN A 446 16.50 -30.38 29.52
C ASN A 446 15.18 -30.07 30.26
N GLY A 447 14.18 -30.95 30.13
CA GLY A 447 12.91 -30.84 30.82
C GLY A 447 12.10 -29.62 30.39
N ILE A 448 12.12 -29.31 29.14
CA ILE A 448 11.32 -28.21 28.58
C ILE A 448 9.83 -28.61 28.52
N THR A 449 8.96 -27.59 28.42
CA THR A 449 7.53 -27.78 28.12
C THR A 449 7.29 -27.59 26.64
N LEU A 450 6.86 -28.66 25.96
CA LEU A 450 6.50 -28.65 24.55
C LEU A 450 4.98 -28.56 24.40
N ARG A 451 4.48 -27.58 23.64
CA ARG A 451 3.05 -27.28 23.48
C ARG A 451 2.67 -27.29 21.99
N PRO A 452 1.85 -28.23 21.55
CA PRO A 452 1.12 -28.08 20.29
C PRO A 452 -0.08 -27.15 20.51
N LEU A 453 -0.23 -26.10 19.71
CA LEU A 453 -1.30 -25.14 19.82
C LEU A 453 -1.94 -24.92 18.44
N VAL A 454 -3.26 -24.87 18.43
CA VAL A 454 -4.01 -24.45 17.25
C VAL A 454 -4.79 -23.17 17.60
N TYR A 455 -4.61 -22.14 16.82
CA TYR A 455 -5.32 -20.89 16.96
C TYR A 455 -6.31 -20.72 15.81
N ASP A 456 -7.54 -20.40 16.14
CA ASP A 456 -8.54 -19.89 15.20
C ASP A 456 -8.64 -18.36 15.35
N VAL A 457 -8.29 -17.64 14.28
CA VAL A 457 -8.09 -16.17 14.29
C VAL A 457 -8.93 -15.52 13.19
N PRO A 458 -10.26 -15.48 13.35
CA PRO A 458 -11.11 -14.78 12.42
C PRO A 458 -10.90 -13.26 12.53
N THR A 459 -10.73 -12.61 11.39
CA THR A 459 -10.57 -11.15 11.29
C THR A 459 -11.57 -10.63 10.27
N ARG A 460 -12.29 -9.57 10.59
CA ARG A 460 -13.15 -8.89 9.63
C ARG A 460 -12.95 -7.39 9.69
N PHE A 461 -12.66 -6.80 8.55
CA PHE A 461 -12.52 -5.35 8.38
C PHE A 461 -13.52 -4.84 7.36
N ARG A 462 -14.37 -3.91 7.77
CA ARG A 462 -15.29 -3.21 6.90
C ARG A 462 -14.96 -1.73 6.88
N THR A 463 -15.01 -1.16 5.70
CA THR A 463 -14.84 0.27 5.54
C THR A 463 -15.90 0.81 4.59
N PHE A 464 -16.47 1.91 4.93
CA PHE A 464 -17.44 2.64 4.11
C PHE A 464 -17.03 4.10 4.02
N THR A 465 -17.05 4.66 2.82
CA THR A 465 -16.88 6.10 2.58
C THR A 465 -17.99 6.62 1.69
N LEU A 466 -18.44 7.82 1.98
CA LEU A 466 -19.36 8.58 1.16
C LEU A 466 -18.83 10.01 1.06
N GLY A 467 -18.74 10.53 -0.14
CA GLY A 467 -18.24 11.87 -0.40
C GLY A 467 -19.07 12.61 -1.44
N SER A 468 -19.21 13.91 -1.25
CA SER A 468 -19.83 14.82 -2.22
C SER A 468 -18.94 16.01 -2.43
N SER A 469 -18.61 16.33 -3.68
CA SER A 469 -17.91 17.56 -4.03
C SER A 469 -18.70 18.40 -5.01
N GLY A 470 -18.67 19.71 -4.83
CA GLY A 470 -19.27 20.68 -5.70
C GLY A 470 -18.27 21.72 -6.17
N LYS A 471 -18.35 22.11 -7.43
CA LYS A 471 -17.54 23.18 -8.04
C LYS A 471 -18.48 24.14 -8.80
N VAL A 472 -18.31 25.43 -8.58
CA VAL A 472 -19.04 26.47 -9.31
C VAL A 472 -18.04 27.56 -9.72
N GLN A 473 -18.03 27.91 -11.00
CA GLN A 473 -17.22 29.00 -11.56
C GLN A 473 -18.14 30.17 -11.92
N MET A 474 -17.72 31.36 -11.55
CA MET A 474 -18.49 32.62 -11.72
C MET A 474 -17.58 33.74 -12.20
N ALA A 475 -18.19 34.88 -12.56
CA ALA A 475 -17.49 36.11 -12.97
C ALA A 475 -16.53 35.90 -14.14
N GLY A 476 -16.95 35.13 -15.18
CA GLY A 476 -16.10 34.83 -16.33
C GLY A 476 -14.91 33.96 -15.95
N ASP A 477 -15.15 32.91 -15.13
CA ASP A 477 -14.17 31.97 -14.63
C ASP A 477 -13.12 32.53 -13.65
N ARG A 478 -13.30 33.77 -13.18
CA ARG A 478 -12.37 34.35 -12.22
C ARG A 478 -12.57 33.87 -10.80
N LEU A 479 -13.81 33.59 -10.42
CA LEU A 479 -14.15 33.13 -9.09
C LEU A 479 -14.59 31.66 -9.15
N THR A 480 -13.92 30.78 -8.42
CA THR A 480 -14.33 29.38 -8.27
C THR A 480 -14.64 29.12 -6.81
N LEU A 481 -15.81 28.55 -6.55
CA LEU A 481 -16.21 28.02 -5.25
C LEU A 481 -16.13 26.52 -5.28
N LEU A 482 -15.49 25.93 -4.26
CA LEU A 482 -15.37 24.50 -4.09
C LEU A 482 -15.96 24.09 -2.74
N THR A 483 -16.73 23.03 -2.72
CA THR A 483 -17.25 22.40 -1.51
C THR A 483 -16.91 20.93 -1.52
N ASP A 484 -16.61 20.38 -0.35
CA ASP A 484 -16.40 18.95 -0.18
C ASP A 484 -16.94 18.50 1.18
N LEU A 485 -17.74 17.45 1.19
CA LEU A 485 -18.30 16.84 2.37
C LEU A 485 -18.03 15.34 2.33
N SER A 486 -17.59 14.77 3.41
CA SER A 486 -17.42 13.32 3.48
C SER A 486 -17.73 12.70 4.83
N TYR A 487 -18.10 11.44 4.77
CA TYR A 487 -18.30 10.55 5.90
C TYR A 487 -17.51 9.27 5.66
N SER A 488 -16.81 8.78 6.69
CA SER A 488 -16.12 7.51 6.65
C SER A 488 -16.39 6.70 7.92
N LYS A 489 -16.48 5.38 7.79
CA LYS A 489 -16.67 4.45 8.89
C LYS A 489 -15.78 3.23 8.70
N GLY A 490 -15.02 2.86 9.72
CA GLY A 490 -14.21 1.65 9.80
C GLY A 490 -14.68 0.78 10.96
N GLU A 491 -15.16 -0.42 10.67
CA GLU A 491 -15.53 -1.41 11.68
C GLU A 491 -14.60 -2.61 11.58
N GLY A 492 -14.16 -3.14 12.71
CA GLY A 492 -13.29 -4.28 12.71
C GLY A 492 -13.42 -5.14 13.95
N ASN A 493 -13.10 -6.41 13.73
CA ASN A 493 -12.70 -7.33 14.79
C ASN A 493 -11.32 -7.80 14.38
N ASP A 494 -10.27 -7.33 15.06
CA ASP A 494 -8.90 -7.65 14.73
C ASP A 494 -8.49 -8.97 15.37
N GLY A 495 -8.22 -9.94 14.52
CA GLY A 495 -7.63 -11.21 14.91
C GLY A 495 -6.11 -11.16 15.19
N THR A 496 -5.53 -10.02 15.63
CA THR A 496 -4.15 -9.99 16.11
C THR A 496 -3.99 -10.73 17.45
N PRO A 497 -2.75 -11.00 17.94
CA PRO A 497 -2.48 -11.73 19.17
C PRO A 497 -3.12 -11.12 20.43
N GLY A 498 -4.37 -11.19 20.59
CA GLY A 498 -5.24 -10.66 21.64
C GLY A 498 -6.70 -11.03 21.39
N SER A 499 -7.01 -11.56 20.22
CA SER A 499 -8.36 -11.96 19.82
C SER A 499 -8.48 -13.40 19.28
N PRO A 500 -7.46 -14.29 19.35
CA PRO A 500 -7.62 -15.67 18.91
C PRO A 500 -8.47 -16.47 19.88
N PHE A 501 -8.99 -17.59 19.37
CA PHE A 501 -9.40 -18.69 20.23
C PHE A 501 -8.33 -19.78 20.17
N THR A 502 -7.93 -20.34 21.33
CA THR A 502 -7.05 -21.50 21.38
C THR A 502 -7.23 -22.29 22.67
N TYR A 503 -7.02 -23.58 22.57
CA TYR A 503 -6.77 -24.45 23.72
C TYR A 503 -5.27 -24.49 24.01
N VAL A 504 -4.88 -24.13 25.21
CA VAL A 504 -3.49 -24.23 25.67
C VAL A 504 -3.24 -25.63 26.19
N MET A 505 -2.56 -26.42 25.37
CA MET A 505 -2.24 -27.81 25.70
C MET A 505 -0.86 -27.91 26.35
N VAL A 506 -0.67 -28.84 27.25
CA VAL A 506 0.62 -29.19 27.88
C VAL A 506 0.79 -30.70 27.97
N PRO A 507 2.03 -31.24 28.02
CA PRO A 507 2.25 -32.67 28.19
C PRO A 507 1.60 -33.20 29.48
N ARG A 508 1.12 -34.45 29.44
CA ARG A 508 0.66 -35.16 30.63
C ARG A 508 1.80 -35.36 31.65
N ALA A 509 1.47 -35.63 32.90
CA ALA A 509 2.44 -35.90 33.97
C ALA A 509 3.43 -37.03 33.58
N GLY A 510 4.72 -36.85 33.92
CA GLY A 510 5.78 -37.82 33.60
C GLY A 510 6.31 -37.78 32.17
N ARG A 511 5.77 -36.90 31.31
CA ARG A 511 6.29 -36.66 29.96
C ARG A 511 7.42 -35.64 30.02
N VAL A 512 8.59 -36.01 29.48
CA VAL A 512 9.82 -35.20 29.51
C VAL A 512 10.30 -35.00 28.07
N VAL A 513 10.63 -33.75 27.74
CA VAL A 513 11.23 -33.36 26.46
C VAL A 513 12.49 -32.56 26.70
N ASN A 514 13.54 -32.91 25.98
CA ASN A 514 14.77 -32.14 25.88
C ASN A 514 14.88 -31.57 24.46
N VAL A 515 15.52 -30.43 24.29
CA VAL A 515 15.73 -29.84 22.96
C VAL A 515 17.19 -29.45 22.75
N GLY A 516 17.81 -30.04 21.75
CA GLY A 516 19.09 -29.58 21.18
C GLY A 516 18.81 -28.36 20.32
N TYR A 517 19.62 -27.32 20.50
CA TYR A 517 19.52 -26.02 19.77
C TYR A 517 20.90 -25.63 19.26
N ASP A 518 20.98 -25.23 18.00
CA ASP A 518 22.23 -24.74 17.39
C ASP A 518 21.89 -23.72 16.28
N VAL A 519 22.22 -22.45 16.50
CA VAL A 519 21.94 -21.36 15.55
C VAL A 519 23.07 -21.19 14.53
N LEU A 520 24.31 -21.60 14.86
CA LEU A 520 25.48 -21.39 13.99
C LEU A 520 25.55 -22.40 12.85
N ASN A 521 25.12 -23.64 13.11
CA ASN A 521 25.11 -24.73 12.12
C ASN A 521 23.72 -24.96 11.49
N GLY A 522 22.72 -24.17 11.86
CA GLY A 522 21.41 -24.13 11.22
C GLY A 522 21.39 -23.34 9.91
N SER A 523 20.20 -23.18 9.32
CA SER A 523 20.03 -22.19 8.26
C SER A 523 20.02 -20.76 8.84
N ARG A 524 20.20 -19.76 8.00
CA ARG A 524 20.07 -18.37 8.44
C ARG A 524 18.69 -18.05 9.03
N ASN A 525 17.67 -18.78 8.59
CA ASN A 525 16.26 -18.50 8.87
C ASN A 525 15.67 -19.37 9.99
N VAL A 526 16.22 -20.59 10.19
CA VAL A 526 15.78 -21.53 11.24
C VAL A 526 17.01 -22.20 11.82
N PRO A 527 17.19 -22.15 13.17
CA PRO A 527 18.27 -22.90 13.83
C PRO A 527 18.06 -24.40 13.69
N ASN A 528 19.12 -25.18 13.91
CA ASN A 528 18.97 -26.61 14.14
C ASN A 528 18.21 -26.84 15.46
N ILE A 529 17.18 -27.67 15.42
CA ILE A 529 16.31 -28.01 16.54
C ILE A 529 16.10 -29.52 16.56
N ASN A 530 16.46 -30.16 17.65
CA ASN A 530 16.28 -31.59 17.78
C ASN A 530 15.59 -31.92 19.12
N TYR A 531 14.35 -32.41 19.05
CA TYR A 531 13.59 -32.82 20.22
C TYR A 531 13.89 -34.30 20.57
N THR A 532 14.21 -34.55 21.83
CA THR A 532 14.33 -35.88 22.38
C THR A 532 13.31 -36.01 23.52
N ALA A 533 12.38 -36.95 23.40
CA ALA A 533 11.31 -37.13 24.37
C ALA A 533 11.13 -38.60 24.77
N ASN A 534 10.56 -38.83 25.96
CA ASN A 534 10.19 -40.17 26.44
C ASN A 534 8.79 -40.63 25.96
N TYR A 535 8.19 -39.89 25.04
CA TYR A 535 6.89 -40.15 24.42
C TYR A 535 6.88 -39.69 22.96
N ASN A 536 5.86 -40.10 22.21
CA ASN A 536 5.66 -39.56 20.84
C ASN A 536 5.10 -38.12 20.91
N ILE A 537 5.91 -37.14 20.54
CA ILE A 537 5.56 -35.74 20.63
C ILE A 537 4.48 -35.33 19.59
N ASN A 538 4.25 -36.15 18.57
CA ASN A 538 3.21 -35.95 17.56
C ASN A 538 1.91 -36.72 17.85
N ASP A 539 1.82 -37.36 19.01
CA ASP A 539 0.60 -38.05 19.47
C ASP A 539 -0.25 -37.06 20.32
N PRO A 540 -1.42 -36.63 19.86
CA PRO A 540 -2.24 -35.67 20.59
C PRO A 540 -2.75 -36.19 21.93
N THR A 541 -2.85 -37.50 22.13
CA THR A 541 -3.28 -38.13 23.40
C THR A 541 -2.28 -37.93 24.54
N GLN A 542 -1.05 -37.53 24.23
CA GLN A 542 0.00 -37.26 25.22
C GLN A 542 -0.14 -35.87 25.88
N TYR A 543 -1.09 -35.09 25.47
CA TYR A 543 -1.31 -33.73 25.95
C TYR A 543 -2.64 -33.61 26.70
N ARG A 544 -2.71 -32.63 27.58
CA ARG A 544 -3.91 -32.24 28.32
C ARG A 544 -4.14 -30.75 28.27
N LEU A 545 -5.38 -30.34 28.46
CA LEU A 545 -5.74 -28.94 28.55
C LEU A 545 -5.14 -28.29 29.80
N LEU A 546 -4.51 -27.14 29.66
CA LEU A 546 -4.07 -26.25 30.74
C LEU A 546 -5.05 -25.12 30.96
N SER A 547 -5.43 -24.44 29.87
CA SER A 547 -6.35 -23.28 29.87
C SER A 547 -6.87 -23.01 28.46
N ILE A 548 -7.87 -22.13 28.38
CA ILE A 548 -8.39 -21.64 27.13
C ILE A 548 -8.03 -20.16 27.02
N PHE A 549 -7.70 -19.74 25.82
CA PHE A 549 -7.61 -18.34 25.44
C PHE A 549 -8.75 -18.04 24.47
N ASP A 550 -9.65 -17.15 24.85
CA ASP A 550 -10.83 -16.74 24.05
C ASP A 550 -10.89 -15.23 24.04
N GLY A 551 -10.68 -14.61 22.89
CA GLY A 551 -10.57 -13.16 22.76
C GLY A 551 -11.28 -12.56 21.55
N GLU A 552 -11.56 -11.28 21.63
CA GLU A 552 -12.06 -10.43 20.56
C GLU A 552 -11.49 -9.02 20.69
N GLY A 553 -11.30 -8.36 19.54
CA GLY A 553 -10.78 -6.98 19.48
C GLY A 553 -11.68 -6.04 18.68
N PRO A 554 -12.90 -5.70 19.21
CA PRO A 554 -13.84 -4.84 18.48
C PRO A 554 -13.29 -3.43 18.29
N ARG A 555 -13.57 -2.86 17.10
CA ARG A 555 -13.26 -1.49 16.71
C ARG A 555 -14.45 -0.86 16.00
N ASP A 556 -14.72 0.40 16.30
CA ASP A 556 -15.75 1.24 15.64
C ASP A 556 -15.21 2.66 15.49
N ASN A 557 -14.75 2.99 14.29
CA ASN A 557 -14.12 4.26 13.98
C ASN A 557 -15.00 5.04 13.00
N LYS A 558 -15.14 6.36 13.21
CA LYS A 558 -15.96 7.24 12.37
C LYS A 558 -15.23 8.54 12.09
N GLY A 559 -15.46 9.10 10.91
CA GLY A 559 -14.94 10.40 10.51
C GLY A 559 -15.96 11.20 9.72
N TYR A 560 -16.05 12.47 10.01
CA TYR A 560 -16.81 13.47 9.26
C TYR A 560 -15.86 14.58 8.85
N ASP A 561 -15.93 15.00 7.60
CA ASP A 561 -15.09 16.05 7.04
C ASP A 561 -15.92 17.00 6.19
N GLY A 562 -15.72 18.30 6.35
CA GLY A 562 -16.34 19.33 5.55
C GLY A 562 -15.32 20.41 5.19
N ARG A 563 -15.27 20.79 3.92
CA ARG A 563 -14.37 21.79 3.38
C ARG A 563 -15.10 22.75 2.46
N PHE A 564 -14.71 24.02 2.51
CA PHE A 564 -15.17 25.08 1.62
C PHE A 564 -13.97 25.94 1.21
N ASP A 565 -13.77 26.09 -0.10
CA ASP A 565 -12.68 26.87 -0.67
C ASP A 565 -13.17 27.89 -1.67
N VAL A 566 -12.47 29.01 -1.73
CA VAL A 566 -12.68 30.13 -2.67
C VAL A 566 -11.37 30.37 -3.39
N GLN A 567 -11.40 30.29 -4.72
CA GLN A 567 -10.27 30.58 -5.60
C GLN A 567 -10.61 31.81 -6.45
N TYR A 568 -9.70 32.79 -6.52
CA TYR A 568 -9.85 33.97 -7.33
C TYR A 568 -8.63 34.17 -8.23
N LYS A 569 -8.85 34.13 -9.55
CA LYS A 569 -7.83 34.42 -10.56
C LYS A 569 -7.55 35.91 -10.59
N VAL A 570 -6.31 36.28 -10.30
CA VAL A 570 -5.87 37.71 -10.26
C VAL A 570 -5.25 38.13 -11.57
N ASP A 571 -4.38 37.29 -12.15
CA ASP A 571 -3.62 37.50 -13.39
C ASP A 571 -2.96 38.89 -13.46
N LYS A 572 -2.35 39.32 -12.35
CA LYS A 572 -1.68 40.62 -12.24
C LYS A 572 -0.22 40.45 -11.81
N GLY A 573 0.70 40.78 -12.72
CA GLY A 573 2.11 40.59 -12.53
C GLY A 573 2.47 39.12 -12.37
N ILE A 574 3.11 38.75 -11.23
CA ILE A 574 3.47 37.35 -10.92
C ILE A 574 2.39 36.62 -10.16
N LEU A 575 1.37 37.29 -9.64
CA LEU A 575 0.27 36.69 -8.89
C LEU A 575 -0.79 36.17 -9.85
N SER A 576 -0.97 34.88 -9.94
CA SER A 576 -1.93 34.24 -10.85
C SER A 576 -3.27 33.94 -10.16
N MET A 577 -3.25 33.48 -8.88
CA MET A 577 -4.45 33.10 -8.16
C MET A 577 -4.29 33.34 -6.66
N LEU A 578 -5.36 33.76 -6.02
CA LEU A 578 -5.52 33.73 -4.57
C LEU A 578 -6.51 32.64 -4.18
N GLU A 579 -6.20 31.92 -3.13
CA GLU A 579 -7.05 30.85 -2.62
C GLU A 579 -7.14 30.93 -1.10
N THR A 580 -8.34 30.73 -0.57
CA THR A 580 -8.61 30.64 0.87
C THR A 580 -9.69 29.62 1.12
N GLY A 581 -9.64 28.98 2.29
CA GLY A 581 -10.65 28.01 2.64
C GLY A 581 -10.65 27.69 4.13
N VAL A 582 -11.70 26.98 4.50
CA VAL A 582 -11.94 26.47 5.85
C VAL A 582 -12.26 24.98 5.80
N ARG A 583 -11.87 24.27 6.87
CA ARG A 583 -12.13 22.83 7.02
C ARG A 583 -12.50 22.53 8.46
N TYR A 584 -13.46 21.62 8.62
CA TYR A 584 -13.79 20.96 9.87
C TYR A 584 -13.71 19.46 9.70
N GLU A 585 -13.06 18.77 10.65
CA GLU A 585 -12.99 17.32 10.72
C GLU A 585 -13.29 16.86 12.15
N ASN A 586 -14.16 15.85 12.29
CA ASN A 586 -14.38 15.14 13.54
C ASN A 586 -14.01 13.67 13.34
N VAL A 587 -13.13 13.14 14.19
CA VAL A 587 -12.70 11.73 14.17
C VAL A 587 -13.01 11.11 15.52
N LYS A 588 -13.71 9.98 15.52
CA LYS A 588 -14.02 9.17 16.71
C LYS A 588 -13.45 7.79 16.54
N LEU A 589 -12.60 7.38 17.45
CA LEU A 589 -11.98 6.05 17.47
C LEU A 589 -12.37 5.33 18.74
N PHE A 590 -12.73 4.08 18.58
CA PHE A 590 -13.02 3.16 19.68
C PHE A 590 -12.31 1.84 19.42
N SER A 591 -11.60 1.34 20.43
CA SER A 591 -11.04 -0.01 20.44
C SER A 591 -11.13 -0.62 21.83
N ALA A 592 -11.27 -1.95 21.86
CA ALA A 592 -11.21 -2.74 23.05
C ALA A 592 -10.54 -4.08 22.78
N THR A 593 -10.03 -4.73 23.84
CA THR A 593 -9.62 -6.14 23.80
C THR A 593 -10.45 -6.86 24.84
N LEU A 594 -11.27 -7.82 24.40
CA LEU A 594 -12.10 -8.65 25.23
C LEU A 594 -11.41 -10.00 25.36
N GLN A 595 -11.26 -10.52 26.56
CA GLN A 595 -10.60 -11.80 26.80
C GLN A 595 -11.33 -12.60 27.88
N ASN A 596 -11.39 -13.93 27.67
CA ASN A 596 -11.82 -14.89 28.63
C ASN A 596 -10.76 -16.00 28.74
N LEU A 597 -10.31 -16.28 29.93
CA LEU A 597 -9.23 -17.23 30.23
C LEU A 597 -9.69 -18.26 31.25
N PRO A 598 -10.68 -19.11 30.94
CA PRO A 598 -11.12 -20.14 31.87
C PRO A 598 -10.02 -21.18 32.05
N LEU A 599 -9.79 -21.57 33.32
CA LEU A 599 -8.86 -22.64 33.66
C LEU A 599 -9.49 -24.01 33.39
N ALA A 600 -8.69 -25.00 33.07
CA ALA A 600 -9.14 -26.38 32.85
C ALA A 600 -9.96 -26.92 34.03
N THR A 601 -9.55 -26.62 35.27
CA THR A 601 -10.24 -27.04 36.51
C THR A 601 -11.71 -26.58 36.56
N THR A 602 -12.09 -25.48 35.90
CA THR A 602 -13.50 -25.01 35.85
C THR A 602 -14.31 -25.73 34.79
N LEU A 603 -13.66 -26.42 33.85
CA LEU A 603 -14.27 -27.11 32.70
C LEU A 603 -14.35 -28.63 32.91
N ILE A 604 -13.50 -29.22 33.76
CA ILE A 604 -13.41 -30.68 33.96
C ILE A 604 -14.78 -31.27 34.31
N ALA A 605 -15.48 -30.72 35.29
CA ALA A 605 -16.75 -31.25 35.78
C ALA A 605 -17.85 -31.41 34.69
N GLY A 606 -17.75 -30.68 33.59
CA GLY A 606 -18.74 -30.74 32.50
C GLY A 606 -18.29 -31.50 31.26
N HIS A 607 -17.02 -31.78 31.11
CA HIS A 607 -16.45 -32.27 29.86
C HIS A 607 -15.48 -33.44 30.00
N ASP A 608 -15.05 -33.79 31.23
CA ASP A 608 -14.28 -34.98 31.53
C ASP A 608 -15.22 -36.20 31.41
N THR A 609 -15.18 -36.83 30.26
CA THR A 609 -16.08 -37.95 29.93
C THR A 609 -15.58 -39.28 30.43
N ASN A 610 -14.27 -39.41 30.69
CA ASN A 610 -13.61 -40.62 31.15
C ASN A 610 -13.39 -40.65 32.67
N GLY A 611 -13.58 -39.51 33.36
CA GLY A 611 -13.49 -39.40 34.81
C GLY A 611 -12.06 -39.42 35.39
N ASP A 612 -11.03 -39.16 34.58
CA ASP A 612 -9.62 -39.20 34.99
C ASP A 612 -9.12 -37.88 35.61
N GLY A 613 -9.97 -36.85 35.66
CA GLY A 613 -9.69 -35.55 36.23
C GLY A 613 -8.86 -34.61 35.32
N ILE A 614 -8.71 -34.94 34.06
CA ILE A 614 -8.02 -34.11 33.06
C ILE A 614 -8.81 -34.05 31.75
N LEU A 615 -8.71 -32.97 31.00
CA LEU A 615 -9.31 -32.86 29.67
C LEU A 615 -8.24 -33.15 28.59
N THR A 616 -8.54 -34.15 27.79
CA THR A 616 -7.72 -34.55 26.65
C THR A 616 -8.30 -34.01 25.34
N VAL A 617 -7.59 -34.18 24.22
CA VAL A 617 -7.96 -33.61 22.93
C VAL A 617 -9.34 -34.06 22.44
N ASP A 618 -9.66 -35.34 22.66
CA ASP A 618 -10.94 -35.96 22.25
C ASP A 618 -12.15 -35.50 23.08
N GLU A 619 -11.91 -34.82 24.19
CA GLU A 619 -12.94 -34.23 25.06
C GLU A 619 -13.16 -32.73 24.79
N LEU A 620 -12.38 -32.12 23.86
CA LEU A 620 -12.43 -30.70 23.57
C LEU A 620 -13.27 -30.42 22.32
N PRO A 621 -14.44 -29.78 22.46
CA PRO A 621 -15.31 -29.48 21.32
C PRO A 621 -14.65 -28.51 20.33
N GLY A 622 -14.91 -28.71 19.04
CA GLY A 622 -14.42 -27.85 17.97
C GLY A 622 -12.93 -27.95 17.67
N LEU A 623 -12.17 -28.82 18.39
CA LEU A 623 -10.77 -29.10 18.10
C LEU A 623 -10.64 -30.51 17.50
N ASN A 624 -9.95 -30.59 16.38
CA ASN A 624 -9.62 -31.85 15.72
C ASN A 624 -8.12 -31.83 15.34
N TYR A 625 -7.33 -32.62 16.08
CA TYR A 625 -5.99 -32.98 15.62
C TYR A 625 -6.15 -34.18 14.69
N GLY A 626 -6.23 -33.92 13.40
CA GLY A 626 -6.16 -34.98 12.39
C GLY A 626 -4.75 -35.58 12.34
N ASN A 627 -4.59 -36.65 11.54
CA ASN A 627 -3.26 -37.15 11.20
C ASN A 627 -2.57 -36.22 10.17
N GLN A 628 -2.90 -34.94 10.19
CA GLN A 628 -2.32 -33.95 9.28
C GLN A 628 -1.05 -33.41 9.93
N HIS A 629 -0.02 -33.36 9.14
CA HIS A 629 1.29 -32.84 9.49
C HIS A 629 1.67 -31.74 8.48
N THR A 630 2.53 -30.83 8.86
CA THR A 630 2.97 -29.79 7.94
C THR A 630 3.75 -30.32 6.74
N GLY A 631 4.53 -31.39 6.93
CA GLY A 631 5.31 -32.14 5.93
C GLY A 631 6.39 -31.36 5.18
N ASP A 632 6.23 -30.06 5.00
CA ASP A 632 7.03 -29.19 4.14
C ASP A 632 7.49 -27.88 4.82
N TYR A 633 7.38 -27.79 6.16
CA TYR A 633 7.80 -26.61 6.92
C TYR A 633 9.24 -26.20 6.61
N TYR A 634 9.40 -24.99 6.03
CA TYR A 634 10.68 -24.48 5.53
C TYR A 634 11.46 -25.49 4.66
N SER A 635 10.76 -26.20 3.76
CA SER A 635 11.35 -27.27 2.93
C SER A 635 12.52 -26.81 2.04
N SER A 636 12.57 -25.50 1.71
CA SER A 636 13.64 -24.89 0.94
C SER A 636 14.91 -24.60 1.76
N GLU A 637 14.83 -24.62 3.09
CA GLU A 637 15.96 -24.30 3.97
C GLU A 637 16.80 -25.52 4.31
N SER A 638 18.11 -25.32 4.42
CA SER A 638 19.04 -26.33 4.95
C SER A 638 18.90 -26.42 6.49
N GLY A 639 19.49 -27.46 7.09
CA GLY A 639 19.50 -27.62 8.53
C GLY A 639 18.64 -28.79 9.05
N SER A 640 18.81 -29.12 10.32
CA SER A 640 18.12 -30.20 11.03
C SER A 640 17.10 -29.57 11.99
N PHE A 641 15.84 -29.56 11.61
CA PHE A 641 14.71 -29.15 12.47
C PHE A 641 13.46 -29.92 12.06
N PRO A 642 12.45 -30.07 12.93
CA PRO A 642 11.22 -30.74 12.59
C PRO A 642 10.53 -30.04 11.40
N ARG A 643 10.41 -30.75 10.28
CA ARG A 643 9.68 -30.25 9.09
C ARG A 643 8.23 -30.68 9.11
N ASP A 644 7.95 -31.62 9.96
CA ASP A 644 6.66 -32.23 10.15
C ASP A 644 6.30 -32.23 11.64
N PHE A 645 5.21 -31.63 12.00
CA PHE A 645 4.72 -31.54 13.37
C PHE A 645 3.19 -31.55 13.41
N LEU A 646 2.64 -31.91 14.55
CA LEU A 646 1.22 -32.05 14.78
C LEU A 646 0.46 -30.78 14.43
N THR A 647 -0.51 -30.91 13.51
CA THR A 647 -1.43 -29.85 13.12
C THR A 647 -2.86 -30.26 13.38
N GLY A 648 -3.76 -29.29 13.52
CA GLY A 648 -5.17 -29.54 13.74
C GLY A 648 -6.03 -28.40 13.20
N ASP A 649 -7.32 -28.68 13.17
CA ASP A 649 -8.36 -27.70 12.87
C ASP A 649 -9.04 -27.28 14.15
N LEU A 650 -9.32 -25.99 14.28
CA LEU A 650 -10.05 -25.41 15.38
C LEU A 650 -11.15 -24.51 14.88
N ASN A 651 -12.38 -24.76 15.32
CA ASN A 651 -13.52 -23.90 15.03
C ASN A 651 -13.94 -23.18 16.32
N LYS A 652 -13.66 -21.89 16.40
CA LYS A 652 -13.96 -21.02 17.55
C LYS A 652 -15.44 -21.09 17.96
N ASN A 653 -16.36 -21.03 16.99
CA ASN A 653 -17.78 -21.00 17.27
C ASN A 653 -18.29 -22.34 17.83
N ALA A 654 -17.84 -23.46 17.26
CA ALA A 654 -18.14 -24.80 17.75
C ALA A 654 -17.54 -25.04 19.14
N ALA A 655 -16.31 -24.61 19.36
CA ALA A 655 -15.64 -24.70 20.65
C ALA A 655 -16.38 -23.91 21.75
N ARG A 656 -16.70 -22.67 21.47
CA ARG A 656 -17.45 -21.81 22.42
C ARG A 656 -18.85 -22.36 22.74
N ALA A 657 -19.57 -22.81 21.71
CA ALA A 657 -20.90 -23.40 21.88
C ALA A 657 -20.84 -24.70 22.69
N GLY A 658 -19.89 -25.60 22.36
CA GLY A 658 -19.70 -26.87 23.04
C GLY A 658 -19.29 -26.70 24.50
N LEU A 659 -18.48 -25.70 24.82
CA LEU A 659 -18.06 -25.39 26.19
C LEU A 659 -19.07 -24.55 26.97
N GLY A 660 -20.16 -24.08 26.35
CA GLY A 660 -21.09 -23.18 27.00
C GLY A 660 -20.49 -21.84 27.43
N LEU A 661 -19.46 -21.36 26.70
CA LEU A 661 -18.79 -20.10 27.05
C LEU A 661 -19.70 -18.90 26.81
N PRO A 662 -19.79 -17.95 27.77
CA PRO A 662 -20.61 -16.76 27.65
C PRO A 662 -20.11 -15.87 26.51
N ALA A 663 -20.99 -15.05 25.94
CA ALA A 663 -20.59 -14.02 24.98
C ALA A 663 -19.55 -13.09 25.61
N LEU A 664 -18.54 -12.72 24.84
CA LEU A 664 -17.56 -11.73 25.28
C LEU A 664 -18.24 -10.37 25.38
N SER A 665 -18.07 -9.69 26.50
CA SER A 665 -18.70 -8.40 26.80
C SER A 665 -17.68 -7.47 27.46
N LEU A 666 -17.81 -6.17 27.16
CA LEU A 666 -17.02 -5.11 27.79
C LEU A 666 -17.17 -5.10 29.33
N PHE A 667 -18.26 -5.61 29.85
CA PHE A 667 -18.64 -5.56 31.26
C PHE A 667 -18.66 -6.93 31.95
N ALA A 668 -18.34 -8.01 31.23
CA ALA A 668 -18.20 -9.32 31.84
C ALA A 668 -17.00 -9.34 32.83
N PRO A 669 -17.02 -10.15 33.88
CA PRO A 669 -15.88 -10.32 34.79
C PRO A 669 -14.74 -11.03 34.06
N ILE A 670 -14.04 -10.30 33.24
CA ILE A 670 -12.90 -10.74 32.46
C ILE A 670 -11.64 -10.47 33.27
N THR A 671 -10.62 -11.30 33.11
CA THR A 671 -9.34 -11.09 33.80
C THR A 671 -8.63 -9.78 33.45
N GLN A 672 -9.00 -9.15 32.33
CA GLN A 672 -8.48 -7.83 31.94
C GLN A 672 -9.51 -6.69 32.04
N GLY A 673 -10.81 -6.99 32.21
CA GLY A 673 -11.88 -6.03 32.47
C GLY A 673 -11.97 -4.88 31.44
N PRO A 674 -12.64 -3.78 31.78
CA PRO A 674 -12.77 -2.61 30.90
C PRO A 674 -11.46 -1.81 30.71
N THR A 675 -10.35 -2.20 31.33
CA THR A 675 -9.07 -1.51 31.24
C THR A 675 -8.47 -1.46 29.82
N SER A 676 -8.83 -2.42 28.97
CA SER A 676 -8.42 -2.44 27.57
C SER A 676 -9.20 -1.47 26.67
N VAL A 677 -10.31 -0.90 27.17
CA VAL A 677 -11.15 0.04 26.40
C VAL A 677 -10.45 1.36 26.24
N LYS A 678 -10.41 1.85 25.00
CA LYS A 678 -9.87 3.15 24.62
C LYS A 678 -10.84 3.83 23.68
N ALA A 679 -11.11 5.09 23.94
CA ALA A 679 -11.87 5.94 23.03
C ALA A 679 -11.17 7.29 22.91
N VAL A 680 -11.07 7.79 21.68
CA VAL A 680 -10.47 9.08 21.38
C VAL A 680 -11.37 9.81 20.40
N GLU A 681 -11.68 11.06 20.70
CA GLU A 681 -12.40 11.97 19.83
C GLU A 681 -11.53 13.19 19.54
N GLU A 682 -11.43 13.58 18.29
CA GLU A 682 -10.70 14.76 17.85
C GLU A 682 -11.56 15.62 16.94
N ASP A 683 -11.70 16.89 17.30
CA ASP A 683 -12.26 17.95 16.49
C ASP A 683 -11.13 18.83 15.94
N THR A 684 -11.02 18.92 14.63
CA THR A 684 -10.00 19.74 13.97
C THR A 684 -10.67 20.83 13.13
N TYR A 685 -10.27 22.05 13.40
CA TYR A 685 -10.66 23.25 12.67
C TYR A 685 -9.43 23.82 11.97
N ALA A 686 -9.53 24.06 10.67
CA ALA A 686 -8.45 24.65 9.91
C ALA A 686 -8.94 25.78 9.00
N ALA A 687 -8.07 26.77 8.79
CA ALA A 687 -8.28 27.82 7.81
C ALA A 687 -6.94 28.13 7.12
N TYR A 688 -6.97 28.50 5.86
CA TYR A 688 -5.76 28.80 5.11
C TYR A 688 -5.93 29.95 4.13
N GLY A 689 -4.78 30.56 3.77
CA GLY A 689 -4.64 31.45 2.64
C GLY A 689 -3.43 31.05 1.81
N LYS A 690 -3.58 31.03 0.49
CA LYS A 690 -2.54 30.65 -0.47
C LYS A 690 -2.53 31.62 -1.64
N ALA A 691 -1.34 31.95 -2.15
CA ALA A 691 -1.13 32.68 -3.38
C ALA A 691 -0.35 31.80 -4.37
N ASP A 692 -0.90 31.57 -5.55
CA ASP A 692 -0.19 30.97 -6.66
C ASP A 692 0.51 32.01 -7.50
N LEU A 693 1.76 31.71 -7.83
CA LEU A 693 2.69 32.62 -8.53
C LEU A 693 3.06 31.99 -9.88
N ARG A 694 3.05 32.82 -10.92
CA ARG A 694 3.55 32.47 -12.25
C ARG A 694 4.26 33.65 -12.86
N GLY A 695 5.33 33.38 -13.61
CA GLY A 695 6.07 34.47 -14.26
C GLY A 695 7.28 33.96 -15.00
N GLN A 696 8.16 34.89 -15.34
CA GLN A 696 9.45 34.59 -15.97
C GLN A 696 10.59 35.19 -15.16
N LEU A 697 11.63 34.43 -14.97
CA LEU A 697 12.91 34.88 -14.42
C LEU A 697 13.92 34.95 -15.57
N GLY A 698 14.07 36.16 -16.15
CA GLY A 698 14.68 36.30 -17.49
C GLY A 698 13.79 35.66 -18.54
N SER A 699 14.30 34.71 -19.33
CA SER A 699 13.54 33.94 -20.31
C SER A 699 12.96 32.61 -19.78
N ARG A 700 13.14 32.33 -18.48
CA ARG A 700 12.80 31.02 -17.85
C ARG A 700 11.46 31.13 -17.14
N PRO A 701 10.46 30.32 -17.52
CA PRO A 701 9.20 30.29 -16.82
C PRO A 701 9.38 29.76 -15.39
N PHE A 702 8.65 30.34 -14.45
CA PHE A 702 8.53 29.80 -13.10
C PHE A 702 7.08 29.73 -12.67
N ARG A 703 6.80 28.80 -11.77
CA ARG A 703 5.53 28.66 -11.06
C ARG A 703 5.79 28.28 -9.61
N GLY A 704 4.85 28.57 -8.76
CA GLY A 704 4.97 28.21 -7.35
C GLY A 704 3.77 28.67 -6.54
N ASN A 705 3.82 28.40 -5.24
CA ASN A 705 2.83 28.89 -4.30
C ASN A 705 3.50 29.25 -2.97
N VAL A 706 2.88 30.16 -2.26
CA VAL A 706 3.18 30.47 -0.87
C VAL A 706 1.88 30.52 -0.09
N GLY A 707 1.87 30.03 1.14
CA GLY A 707 0.64 30.03 1.92
C GLY A 707 0.88 29.79 3.39
N LEU A 708 -0.17 30.00 4.15
CA LEU A 708 -0.21 29.79 5.58
C LEU A 708 -1.51 29.09 5.96
N ARG A 709 -1.40 28.01 6.71
CA ARG A 709 -2.52 27.28 7.28
C ARG A 709 -2.51 27.36 8.80
N TYR A 710 -3.62 27.69 9.40
CA TYR A 710 -3.85 27.60 10.83
C TYR A 710 -4.68 26.37 11.13
N VAL A 711 -4.27 25.60 12.15
CA VAL A 711 -4.94 24.38 12.60
C VAL A 711 -5.12 24.43 14.11
N ARG A 712 -6.33 24.12 14.55
CA ARG A 712 -6.68 23.89 15.94
C ARG A 712 -7.29 22.50 16.08
N THR A 713 -6.74 21.67 16.97
CA THR A 713 -7.27 20.34 17.30
C THR A 713 -7.62 20.32 18.78
N ASP A 714 -8.88 19.97 19.06
CA ASP A 714 -9.39 19.68 20.40
C ASP A 714 -9.54 18.15 20.52
N ARG A 715 -8.92 17.52 21.51
CA ARG A 715 -8.90 16.07 21.70
C ARG A 715 -9.48 15.73 23.06
N VAL A 716 -10.33 14.70 23.09
CA VAL A 716 -10.80 14.03 24.28
C VAL A 716 -10.38 12.56 24.22
N ALA A 717 -9.61 12.11 25.21
CA ALA A 717 -9.18 10.72 25.31
C ALA A 717 -9.71 10.08 26.59
N SER A 718 -10.38 8.94 26.50
CA SER A 718 -10.94 8.23 27.63
C SER A 718 -10.57 6.76 27.63
N GLY A 719 -10.57 6.16 28.81
CA GLY A 719 -10.26 4.74 29.03
C GLY A 719 -10.44 4.36 30.49
N TYR A 720 -9.87 3.24 30.90
CA TYR A 720 -9.94 2.75 32.28
C TYR A 720 -8.54 2.48 32.82
N LEU A 721 -8.27 2.99 34.00
CA LEU A 721 -7.04 2.71 34.78
C LEU A 721 -7.16 1.42 35.59
N SER A 722 -8.38 1.06 36.00
CA SER A 722 -8.71 -0.21 36.66
C SER A 722 -10.11 -0.67 36.24
N ALA A 723 -10.56 -1.80 36.71
CA ALA A 723 -11.89 -2.33 36.39
C ALA A 723 -13.04 -1.36 36.67
N THR A 724 -12.86 -0.44 37.62
CA THR A 724 -13.90 0.49 38.09
C THR A 724 -13.56 1.97 37.88
N GLN A 725 -12.29 2.29 37.57
CA GLN A 725 -11.82 3.66 37.48
C GLN A 725 -11.70 4.11 36.01
N ARG A 726 -12.75 4.75 35.49
CA ARG A 726 -12.69 5.46 34.21
C ARG A 726 -11.87 6.73 34.36
N THR A 727 -11.12 7.04 33.34
CA THR A 727 -10.37 8.29 33.21
C THR A 727 -10.67 8.96 31.87
N GLU A 728 -10.65 10.28 31.85
CA GLU A 728 -10.84 11.13 30.69
C GLU A 728 -9.86 12.29 30.74
N SER A 729 -9.33 12.70 29.62
CA SER A 729 -8.37 13.80 29.53
C SER A 729 -8.60 14.59 28.26
N ASP A 730 -8.61 15.91 28.40
CA ASP A 730 -8.74 16.87 27.32
C ASP A 730 -7.37 17.44 26.95
N ALA A 731 -7.13 17.65 25.66
CA ALA A 731 -5.94 18.33 25.17
C ALA A 731 -6.30 19.25 23.99
N ARG A 732 -5.62 20.38 23.90
CA ARG A 732 -5.81 21.33 22.80
C ARG A 732 -4.48 21.72 22.19
N PHE A 733 -4.39 21.65 20.85
CA PHE A 733 -3.21 21.98 20.08
C PHE A 733 -3.52 23.07 19.05
N ARG A 734 -2.53 23.91 18.75
CA ARG A 734 -2.64 24.98 17.74
C ARG A 734 -1.34 25.06 16.97
N HIS A 735 -1.45 25.05 15.64
CA HIS A 735 -0.29 25.09 14.75
C HIS A 735 -0.47 26.13 13.66
N TRP A 736 0.62 26.84 13.35
CA TRP A 736 0.76 27.66 12.17
C TRP A 736 1.71 26.96 11.22
N LEU A 737 1.22 26.64 10.02
CA LEU A 737 1.88 25.82 9.02
C LEU A 737 2.16 26.64 7.76
N PRO A 738 3.24 27.44 7.72
CA PRO A 738 3.69 28.10 6.52
C PRO A 738 4.21 27.07 5.51
N SER A 739 3.97 27.30 4.23
CA SER A 739 4.48 26.50 3.12
C SER A 739 4.84 27.38 1.93
N GLY A 740 5.86 26.96 1.19
CA GLY A 740 6.25 27.57 -0.08
C GLY A 740 6.84 26.51 -1.01
N ASN A 741 6.38 26.52 -2.24
CA ASN A 741 6.85 25.65 -3.32
C ASN A 741 7.21 26.56 -4.51
N PHE A 742 8.33 26.29 -5.16
CA PHE A 742 8.83 27.03 -6.30
C PHE A 742 9.38 26.06 -7.35
N ALA A 743 8.95 26.19 -8.59
CA ALA A 743 9.44 25.43 -9.73
C ALA A 743 9.92 26.39 -10.82
N LEU A 744 11.13 26.19 -11.30
CA LEU A 744 11.77 26.95 -12.36
C LEU A 744 12.11 26.05 -13.53
N ASP A 745 11.60 26.33 -14.70
CA ASP A 745 11.96 25.64 -15.93
C ASP A 745 13.29 26.22 -16.45
N LEU A 746 14.41 25.56 -16.10
CA LEU A 746 15.76 25.97 -16.49
C LEU A 746 15.94 25.88 -18.02
N THR A 747 15.37 24.85 -18.62
CA THR A 747 15.18 24.64 -20.05
C THR A 747 13.79 24.01 -20.26
N PRO A 748 13.29 23.91 -21.49
CA PRO A 748 12.03 23.20 -21.76
C PRO A 748 11.99 21.75 -21.24
N GLU A 749 13.14 21.12 -20.97
CA GLU A 749 13.26 19.74 -20.51
C GLU A 749 13.73 19.61 -19.07
N LEU A 750 14.28 20.69 -18.49
CA LEU A 750 14.94 20.65 -17.18
C LEU A 750 14.22 21.55 -16.18
N VAL A 751 13.65 20.94 -15.15
CA VAL A 751 12.89 21.64 -14.10
C VAL A 751 13.63 21.54 -12.77
N MET A 752 13.84 22.66 -12.10
CA MET A 752 14.32 22.75 -10.72
C MET A 752 13.15 23.06 -9.80
N ARG A 753 13.03 22.34 -8.68
CA ARG A 753 12.02 22.66 -7.65
C ARG A 753 12.70 22.87 -6.31
N LEU A 754 12.18 23.83 -5.56
CA LEU A 754 12.54 24.12 -4.17
C LEU A 754 11.26 24.16 -3.34
N ALA A 755 11.27 23.56 -2.17
CA ALA A 755 10.13 23.61 -1.27
C ALA A 755 10.58 23.72 0.18
N ALA A 756 9.80 24.45 0.96
CA ALA A 756 9.94 24.49 2.41
C ALA A 756 8.54 24.53 3.05
N ALA A 757 8.33 23.72 4.07
CA ALA A 757 7.05 23.67 4.76
C ALA A 757 7.24 23.29 6.23
N LYS A 758 6.35 23.83 7.08
CA LYS A 758 6.12 23.32 8.42
C LYS A 758 4.93 22.37 8.37
N VAL A 759 5.11 21.16 8.87
CA VAL A 759 4.12 20.08 8.83
C VAL A 759 3.87 19.54 10.22
N VAL A 760 2.67 18.98 10.42
CA VAL A 760 2.26 18.37 11.68
C VAL A 760 1.60 17.03 11.40
N ALA A 761 1.86 16.03 12.26
CA ALA A 761 1.14 14.77 12.27
C ALA A 761 0.69 14.41 13.68
N ARG A 762 -0.47 13.78 13.77
CA ARG A 762 -1.02 13.36 15.06
C ARG A 762 -0.29 12.11 15.56
N PRO A 763 -0.11 11.92 16.90
CA PRO A 763 0.34 10.66 17.45
C PRO A 763 -0.64 9.54 17.07
N ASN A 764 -0.17 8.31 17.10
CA ASN A 764 -1.05 7.16 16.98
C ASN A 764 -2.08 7.22 18.12
N LEU A 765 -3.36 7.15 17.77
CA LEU A 765 -4.44 7.32 18.74
C LEU A 765 -4.49 6.17 19.76
N ASN A 766 -3.95 4.99 19.42
CA ASN A 766 -3.74 3.93 20.39
C ASN A 766 -2.68 4.28 21.48
N ASP A 767 -1.75 5.17 21.16
CA ASP A 767 -0.74 5.64 22.12
C ASP A 767 -1.27 6.77 23.03
N VAL A 768 -2.37 7.40 22.64
CA VAL A 768 -3.04 8.47 23.38
C VAL A 768 -4.04 7.94 24.40
N GLY A 769 -4.78 6.88 24.07
CA GLY A 769 -5.84 6.33 24.93
C GLY A 769 -5.29 5.90 26.31
N PRO A 770 -5.82 6.43 27.42
CA PRO A 770 -5.26 6.23 28.77
C PRO A 770 -5.51 4.82 29.34
N GLY A 771 -6.18 3.97 28.62
CA GLY A 771 -6.49 2.61 29.07
C GLY A 771 -5.22 1.79 29.39
N PHE A 772 -5.28 0.98 30.46
CA PHE A 772 -4.19 0.12 30.90
C PHE A 772 -4.39 -1.32 30.46
N SER A 773 -3.41 -1.88 29.76
CA SER A 773 -3.42 -3.27 29.30
C SER A 773 -2.37 -4.08 30.11
N PRO A 774 -2.79 -4.81 31.17
CA PRO A 774 -1.89 -5.59 32.00
C PRO A 774 -1.51 -6.94 31.35
N ASN A 775 -0.30 -7.40 31.63
CA ASN A 775 0.12 -8.77 31.50
C ASN A 775 0.49 -9.33 32.88
N THR A 776 -0.43 -10.07 33.48
CA THR A 776 -0.31 -10.59 34.83
C THR A 776 0.65 -11.76 34.94
N THR A 777 1.11 -12.34 33.83
CA THR A 777 2.06 -13.46 33.82
C THR A 777 3.47 -13.04 34.22
N ASN A 778 3.86 -11.82 33.84
CA ASN A 778 5.20 -11.26 34.04
C ASN A 778 5.20 -9.87 34.68
N ASN A 779 4.07 -9.43 35.19
CA ASN A 779 3.86 -8.13 35.82
C ASN A 779 4.31 -6.97 34.94
N THR A 780 3.98 -7.02 33.66
CA THR A 780 4.20 -5.89 32.73
C THR A 780 2.87 -5.31 32.29
N GLY A 781 2.88 -4.09 31.77
CA GLY A 781 1.69 -3.48 31.22
C GLY A 781 2.01 -2.37 30.24
N ARG A 782 0.99 -1.99 29.48
CA ARG A 782 1.06 -0.82 28.60
C ARG A 782 -0.09 0.15 28.88
N ARG A 783 0.20 1.42 28.89
CA ARG A 783 -0.76 2.51 29.06
C ARG A 783 -0.44 3.58 28.03
N GLY A 784 -1.47 4.17 27.38
CA GLY A 784 -1.27 5.34 26.52
C GLY A 784 -1.07 6.61 27.35
N ASN A 785 -0.66 7.68 26.66
CA ASN A 785 -0.43 9.00 27.25
C ASN A 785 -1.30 10.05 26.54
N PRO A 786 -2.41 10.50 27.13
CA PRO A 786 -3.28 11.51 26.52
C PRO A 786 -2.61 12.85 26.28
N ASN A 787 -1.48 13.13 26.97
CA ASN A 787 -0.70 14.37 26.83
C ASN A 787 0.36 14.31 25.73
N LEU A 788 0.33 13.28 24.87
CA LEU A 788 1.21 13.25 23.71
C LEU A 788 0.92 14.41 22.76
N MET A 789 1.97 15.17 22.49
CA MET A 789 1.93 16.27 21.53
C MET A 789 1.97 15.74 20.09
N PRO A 790 1.31 16.43 19.14
CA PRO A 790 1.52 16.17 17.72
C PRO A 790 3.00 16.27 17.34
N PHE A 791 3.44 15.40 16.44
CA PHE A 791 4.74 15.53 15.79
C PHE A 791 4.76 16.78 14.92
N GLU A 792 5.76 17.58 15.02
CA GLU A 792 5.97 18.76 14.20
C GLU A 792 7.30 18.67 13.48
N ALA A 793 7.34 18.99 12.20
CA ALA A 793 8.59 19.06 11.46
C ALA A 793 8.68 20.30 10.59
N THR A 794 9.89 20.82 10.42
CA THR A 794 10.23 21.74 9.34
C THR A 794 10.97 20.96 8.27
N GLN A 795 10.48 21.00 7.04
CA GLN A 795 11.05 20.26 5.94
C GLN A 795 11.54 21.18 4.83
N TYR A 796 12.59 20.72 4.16
CA TYR A 796 13.22 21.37 3.02
C TYR A 796 13.47 20.34 1.93
N ASP A 797 13.09 20.68 0.70
CA ASP A 797 13.22 19.84 -0.48
C ASP A 797 13.85 20.62 -1.62
N ALA A 798 14.78 19.99 -2.34
CA ALA A 798 15.35 20.49 -3.57
C ALA A 798 15.38 19.37 -4.61
N THR A 799 14.80 19.59 -5.80
CA THR A 799 14.78 18.59 -6.87
C THR A 799 15.28 19.16 -8.18
N LEU A 800 15.91 18.33 -8.99
CA LEU A 800 16.26 18.59 -10.36
C LEU A 800 15.72 17.46 -11.23
N GLU A 801 14.91 17.78 -12.22
CA GLU A 801 14.15 16.86 -13.04
C GLU A 801 14.43 17.11 -14.53
N TRP A 802 15.06 16.14 -15.20
CA TRP A 802 15.35 16.21 -16.63
C TRP A 802 14.46 15.24 -17.42
N TYR A 803 13.51 15.82 -18.16
CA TYR A 803 12.55 15.15 -19.03
C TYR A 803 13.12 15.07 -20.46
N PHE A 804 13.99 14.09 -20.72
CA PHE A 804 14.80 14.03 -21.93
C PHE A 804 14.17 13.26 -23.09
N GLY A 805 12.91 12.82 -22.97
CA GLY A 805 12.19 12.10 -24.00
C GLY A 805 10.82 11.63 -23.56
N GLU A 806 10.10 11.00 -24.50
CA GLU A 806 8.79 10.38 -24.20
C GLU A 806 8.97 9.29 -23.15
N ALA A 807 8.13 9.31 -22.12
CA ALA A 807 8.19 8.39 -20.96
C ALA A 807 9.61 8.28 -20.36
N SER A 808 10.39 9.37 -20.39
CA SER A 808 11.79 9.37 -19.99
C SER A 808 12.12 10.53 -19.05
N ILE A 809 12.68 10.22 -17.87
CA ILE A 809 13.13 11.18 -16.86
C ILE A 809 14.39 10.69 -16.15
N LEU A 810 15.26 11.62 -15.83
CA LEU A 810 16.27 11.49 -14.79
C LEU A 810 16.03 12.57 -13.75
N SER A 811 15.79 12.20 -12.50
CA SER A 811 15.62 13.18 -11.44
C SER A 811 16.41 12.84 -10.20
N GLY A 812 16.89 13.89 -9.52
CA GLY A 812 17.53 13.83 -8.21
C GLY A 812 16.80 14.74 -7.24
N ALA A 813 16.62 14.28 -6.01
CA ALA A 813 16.03 15.06 -4.93
C ALA A 813 16.92 15.00 -3.69
N LEU A 814 17.06 16.13 -3.00
CA LEU A 814 17.64 16.24 -1.66
C LEU A 814 16.51 16.61 -0.71
N PHE A 815 16.48 16.00 0.45
CA PHE A 815 15.48 16.32 1.48
C PHE A 815 16.09 16.36 2.87
N ARG A 816 15.53 17.23 3.73
CA ARG A 816 15.81 17.31 5.15
C ARG A 816 14.54 17.64 5.92
N LYS A 817 14.33 16.95 7.03
CA LYS A 817 13.24 17.19 7.97
C LYS A 817 13.79 17.30 9.38
N ASP A 818 13.65 18.46 9.98
CA ASP A 818 13.98 18.72 11.38
C ASP A 818 12.72 18.46 12.20
N VAL A 819 12.65 17.28 12.83
CA VAL A 819 11.47 16.78 13.55
C VAL A 819 11.59 17.20 15.01
N LYS A 820 10.51 17.79 15.53
CA LYS A 820 10.35 18.11 16.94
C LYS A 820 9.47 17.05 17.59
N SER A 821 9.72 16.74 18.86
CA SER A 821 8.91 15.84 19.69
C SER A 821 8.71 14.43 19.13
N PHE A 822 9.79 13.65 19.01
CA PHE A 822 9.66 12.20 18.82
C PHE A 822 8.96 11.57 20.03
N THR A 823 8.11 10.55 19.77
CA THR A 823 7.58 9.72 20.86
C THR A 823 8.63 8.71 21.27
N VAL A 824 8.96 8.68 22.54
CA VAL A 824 9.83 7.68 23.16
C VAL A 824 9.00 6.84 24.13
N VAL A 825 9.29 5.54 24.24
CA VAL A 825 8.61 4.68 25.22
C VAL A 825 9.48 4.59 26.46
N THR A 826 8.93 4.94 27.61
CA THR A 826 9.56 4.78 28.92
C THR A 826 8.89 3.63 29.67
N VAL A 827 9.64 2.96 30.53
CA VAL A 827 9.12 1.92 31.44
C VAL A 827 9.31 2.38 32.86
N THR A 828 8.20 2.44 33.60
CA THR A 828 8.19 2.79 35.02
C THR A 828 7.59 1.64 35.83
N GLN A 829 8.14 1.41 37.04
CA GLN A 829 7.56 0.45 37.96
C GLN A 829 6.52 1.14 38.84
N GLU A 830 5.27 0.71 38.75
CA GLU A 830 4.14 1.39 39.40
C GLU A 830 3.23 0.39 40.13
N PHE A 831 2.55 0.88 41.14
CA PHE A 831 1.44 0.21 41.79
C PHE A 831 0.16 0.52 41.02
N VAL A 832 -0.51 -0.51 40.47
CA VAL A 832 -1.78 -0.38 39.74
C VAL A 832 -2.91 -0.92 40.60
N PRO A 833 -3.81 -0.06 41.12
CA PRO A 833 -4.92 -0.49 41.95
C PRO A 833 -5.79 -1.56 41.26
N GLY A 834 -6.17 -2.60 42.01
CA GLY A 834 -6.95 -3.72 41.48
C GLY A 834 -6.14 -4.81 40.79
N PHE A 835 -4.87 -4.52 40.46
CA PHE A 835 -3.93 -5.52 39.90
C PHE A 835 -2.75 -5.74 40.84
N SER A 836 -2.09 -4.69 41.29
CA SER A 836 -0.90 -4.79 42.13
C SER A 836 -1.18 -5.38 43.50
N ASP A 837 -2.39 -5.23 44.01
CA ASP A 837 -2.87 -5.85 45.24
C ASP A 837 -2.76 -7.39 45.18
N ARG A 838 -2.85 -7.95 43.95
CA ARG A 838 -2.85 -9.39 43.73
C ARG A 838 -1.54 -9.90 43.12
N PHE A 839 -0.91 -9.11 42.26
CA PHE A 839 0.23 -9.53 41.45
C PHE A 839 1.53 -8.78 41.76
N GLY A 840 1.51 -7.75 42.64
CA GLY A 840 2.66 -6.90 42.94
C GLY A 840 2.81 -5.75 41.93
N LEU A 841 3.95 -5.05 41.99
CA LEU A 841 4.23 -3.89 41.14
C LEU A 841 4.34 -4.31 39.64
N PHE A 842 3.86 -3.45 38.75
CA PHE A 842 3.92 -3.62 37.31
C PHE A 842 4.99 -2.73 36.67
N ASN A 843 5.75 -3.27 35.72
CA ASN A 843 6.58 -2.52 34.81
C ASN A 843 5.71 -2.00 33.67
N ILE A 844 5.35 -0.70 33.70
CA ILE A 844 4.42 -0.10 32.76
C ILE A 844 5.20 0.64 31.66
N SER A 845 5.03 0.20 30.43
CA SER A 845 5.50 0.92 29.24
C SER A 845 4.49 2.00 28.85
N GLN A 846 4.96 3.25 28.72
CA GLN A 846 4.15 4.38 28.33
C GLN A 846 4.88 5.26 27.30
N PRO A 847 4.22 5.68 26.19
CA PRO A 847 4.78 6.65 25.26
C PRO A 847 4.86 8.03 25.92
N GLN A 848 5.98 8.72 25.74
CA GLN A 848 6.27 10.06 26.25
C GLN A 848 6.74 10.97 25.11
N ASN A 849 6.59 12.28 25.33
CA ASN A 849 7.15 13.27 24.42
C ASN A 849 8.68 13.28 24.55
N GLY A 850 9.38 12.90 23.50
CA GLY A 850 10.83 12.91 23.42
C GLY A 850 11.40 14.22 22.85
N SER A 851 12.70 14.28 22.67
CA SER A 851 13.43 15.43 22.11
C SER A 851 13.45 15.40 20.58
N ASN A 852 14.16 16.36 19.98
CA ASN A 852 14.24 16.58 18.54
C ASN A 852 15.11 15.53 17.83
N GLY A 853 14.88 15.37 16.54
CA GLY A 853 15.72 14.57 15.63
C GLY A 853 15.68 15.09 14.22
N VAL A 854 16.51 14.50 13.37
CA VAL A 854 16.65 14.88 11.96
C VAL A 854 16.49 13.66 11.09
N VAL A 855 15.79 13.81 9.97
CA VAL A 855 15.75 12.82 8.87
C VAL A 855 16.21 13.52 7.60
N GLN A 856 17.20 12.98 6.90
CA GLN A 856 17.76 13.59 5.70
C GLN A 856 18.24 12.54 4.71
N GLY A 857 18.36 12.93 3.45
CA GLY A 857 18.81 12.00 2.45
C GLY A 857 18.68 12.52 1.01
N PHE A 858 18.82 11.59 0.07
CA PHE A 858 18.63 11.88 -1.34
C PHE A 858 17.89 10.74 -2.05
N GLU A 859 17.22 11.11 -3.13
CA GLU A 859 16.49 10.21 -4.02
C GLU A 859 17.00 10.37 -5.45
N VAL A 860 17.08 9.27 -6.19
CA VAL A 860 17.34 9.26 -7.63
C VAL A 860 16.27 8.44 -8.31
N ASN A 861 15.68 8.99 -9.36
CA ASN A 861 14.71 8.30 -10.20
C ASN A 861 15.15 8.39 -11.65
N TYR A 862 15.28 7.26 -12.30
CA TYR A 862 15.57 7.12 -13.71
C TYR A 862 14.49 6.26 -14.36
N GLN A 863 13.87 6.79 -15.41
CA GLN A 863 12.90 6.05 -16.23
C GLN A 863 13.20 6.35 -17.69
N GLN A 864 13.19 5.31 -18.52
CA GLN A 864 13.39 5.48 -19.96
C GLN A 864 12.67 4.40 -20.76
N ALA A 865 11.93 4.81 -21.79
CA ALA A 865 11.48 3.97 -22.87
C ALA A 865 12.52 4.03 -23.99
N PHE A 866 13.04 2.89 -24.44
CA PHE A 866 14.20 2.83 -25.38
C PHE A 866 13.79 3.04 -26.85
N ARG A 867 12.97 4.06 -27.14
CA ARG A 867 12.45 4.36 -28.50
C ARG A 867 13.54 4.57 -29.57
N ALA A 868 14.71 5.03 -29.18
CA ALA A 868 15.83 5.25 -30.10
C ALA A 868 16.55 3.97 -30.53
N LEU A 869 16.25 2.82 -29.90
CA LEU A 869 16.86 1.56 -30.27
C LEU A 869 16.15 0.93 -31.49
N PRO A 870 16.88 0.19 -32.35
CA PRO A 870 16.30 -0.39 -33.55
C PRO A 870 15.41 -1.61 -33.27
N SER A 871 14.38 -1.82 -34.10
CA SER A 871 13.55 -3.03 -34.14
C SER A 871 12.85 -3.30 -32.79
N PHE A 872 12.76 -4.57 -32.40
CA PHE A 872 12.11 -5.02 -31.14
C PHE A 872 12.76 -4.40 -29.87
N LEU A 873 14.01 -3.96 -29.93
CA LEU A 873 14.69 -3.32 -28.80
C LEU A 873 14.04 -1.98 -28.41
N SER A 874 13.38 -1.29 -29.37
CA SER A 874 12.61 -0.09 -29.08
C SER A 874 11.40 -0.33 -28.19
N ASN A 875 11.01 -1.58 -27.99
CA ASN A 875 9.87 -1.99 -27.16
C ASN A 875 10.25 -2.19 -25.68
N PHE A 876 11.53 -2.14 -25.34
CA PHE A 876 11.96 -2.21 -23.95
C PHE A 876 11.92 -0.85 -23.26
N GLY A 877 11.87 -0.91 -21.95
CA GLY A 877 12.07 0.25 -21.07
C GLY A 877 12.48 -0.19 -19.68
N VAL A 878 12.92 0.79 -18.89
CA VAL A 878 13.44 0.58 -17.54
C VAL A 878 12.94 1.68 -16.61
N GLN A 879 12.70 1.33 -15.34
CA GLN A 879 12.46 2.26 -14.24
C GLN A 879 13.37 1.87 -13.07
N VAL A 880 14.09 2.83 -12.53
CA VAL A 880 15.03 2.64 -11.42
C VAL A 880 14.79 3.73 -10.40
N ASN A 881 14.53 3.35 -9.18
CA ASN A 881 14.43 4.25 -8.04
C ASN A 881 15.46 3.85 -7.00
N TYR A 882 16.18 4.82 -6.45
CA TYR A 882 17.07 4.62 -5.32
C TYR A 882 16.87 5.73 -4.30
N THR A 883 16.81 5.36 -3.02
CA THR A 883 16.71 6.29 -1.91
C THR A 883 17.76 5.96 -0.86
N PHE A 884 18.53 6.96 -0.48
CA PHE A 884 19.33 6.98 0.72
C PHE A 884 18.65 7.87 1.76
N ALA A 885 18.40 7.34 2.97
CA ALA A 885 17.83 8.10 4.07
C ALA A 885 18.58 7.78 5.36
N ASP A 886 18.93 8.82 6.12
CA ASP A 886 19.60 8.70 7.40
C ASP A 886 18.87 9.51 8.45
N SER A 887 18.94 9.10 9.72
CA SER A 887 18.27 9.78 10.81
C SER A 887 19.12 9.86 12.05
N THR A 888 19.00 10.98 12.73
CA THR A 888 19.50 11.17 14.09
C THR A 888 18.31 11.31 15.03
N THR A 889 18.22 10.47 16.06
CA THR A 889 17.14 10.47 17.03
C THR A 889 17.71 10.53 18.45
N PRO A 890 16.88 10.87 19.44
CA PRO A 890 17.29 10.79 20.84
C PRO A 890 17.23 9.36 21.41
N LEU A 891 16.84 8.36 20.60
CA LEU A 891 16.72 6.98 21.04
C LEU A 891 18.10 6.38 21.29
N ILE A 892 18.25 5.67 22.39
CA ILE A 892 19.47 4.99 22.80
C ILE A 892 19.15 3.50 23.02
N ASP A 893 19.99 2.63 22.51
CA ASP A 893 19.94 1.22 22.83
C ASP A 893 20.47 1.00 24.24
N GLU A 894 19.65 0.44 25.13
CA GLU A 894 20.02 0.26 26.54
C GLU A 894 21.18 -0.74 26.71
N LEU A 895 21.35 -1.69 25.79
CA LEU A 895 22.39 -2.72 25.87
C LEU A 895 23.74 -2.17 25.43
N THR A 896 23.77 -1.48 24.30
CA THR A 896 25.01 -1.01 23.66
C THR A 896 25.32 0.46 23.96
N GLN A 897 24.39 1.21 24.55
CA GLN A 897 24.45 2.66 24.78
C GLN A 897 24.68 3.46 23.48
N SER A 898 24.41 2.88 22.34
CA SER A 898 24.53 3.54 21.04
C SER A 898 23.25 4.27 20.65
N HIS A 899 23.39 5.36 19.87
CA HIS A 899 22.24 6.04 19.28
C HIS A 899 21.57 5.14 18.24
N LEU A 900 20.26 5.09 18.27
CA LEU A 900 19.43 4.31 17.36
C LEU A 900 18.87 5.21 16.24
N PRO A 901 18.70 4.67 15.02
CA PRO A 901 17.98 5.37 13.96
C PRO A 901 16.47 5.43 14.25
N LEU A 902 15.74 6.17 13.41
CA LEU A 902 14.27 6.17 13.45
C LEU A 902 13.72 4.77 13.15
N PRO A 903 12.82 4.22 13.98
CA PRO A 903 12.16 2.94 13.69
C PRO A 903 11.44 2.95 12.35
N GLY A 904 11.60 1.86 11.57
CA GLY A 904 11.04 1.72 10.24
C GLY A 904 11.87 2.30 9.10
N LEU A 905 12.90 3.11 9.39
CA LEU A 905 13.77 3.72 8.38
C LEU A 905 14.86 2.74 7.93
N SER A 906 14.81 2.32 6.66
CA SER A 906 15.95 1.66 5.99
C SER A 906 16.87 2.68 5.36
N LYS A 907 18.17 2.55 5.59
CA LYS A 907 19.18 3.48 5.09
C LYS A 907 19.24 3.49 3.56
N ASN A 908 19.06 2.32 2.93
CA ASN A 908 19.07 2.15 1.48
C ASN A 908 17.80 1.41 1.04
N SER A 909 17.11 1.92 0.04
CA SER A 909 16.03 1.23 -0.64
C SER A 909 16.07 1.51 -2.14
N TYR A 910 15.73 0.50 -2.95
CA TYR A 910 15.66 0.65 -4.39
C TYR A 910 14.61 -0.26 -5.03
N SER A 911 14.13 0.18 -6.18
CA SER A 911 13.25 -0.58 -7.06
C SER A 911 13.82 -0.58 -8.48
N LEU A 912 13.89 -1.76 -9.08
CA LEU A 912 14.36 -1.97 -10.44
C LEU A 912 13.25 -2.63 -11.25
N VAL A 913 12.80 -1.98 -12.30
CA VAL A 913 11.73 -2.50 -13.17
C VAL A 913 12.23 -2.50 -14.61
N GLY A 914 12.25 -3.67 -15.23
CA GLY A 914 12.42 -3.82 -16.67
C GLY A 914 11.12 -4.23 -17.31
N TYR A 915 10.77 -3.65 -18.45
CA TYR A 915 9.56 -4.00 -19.17
C TYR A 915 9.77 -4.08 -20.67
N TYR A 916 8.95 -4.88 -21.33
CA TYR A 916 8.77 -4.96 -22.77
C TYR A 916 7.31 -4.70 -23.11
N GLU A 917 7.03 -3.95 -24.15
CA GLU A 917 5.67 -3.68 -24.59
C GLU A 917 5.60 -3.45 -26.11
N ASP A 918 4.83 -4.29 -26.78
CA ASP A 918 4.42 -4.10 -28.18
C ASP A 918 2.87 -4.11 -28.28
N ARG A 919 2.33 -4.12 -29.49
CA ARG A 919 0.87 -4.07 -29.72
C ARG A 919 0.12 -5.29 -29.15
N ARG A 920 0.75 -6.47 -29.05
CA ARG A 920 0.12 -7.71 -28.63
C ARG A 920 0.62 -8.22 -27.30
N PHE A 921 1.87 -8.00 -26.99
CA PHE A 921 2.52 -8.58 -25.82
C PHE A 921 3.09 -7.49 -24.91
N SER A 922 2.87 -7.62 -23.63
CA SER A 922 3.60 -6.86 -22.63
C SER A 922 4.14 -7.79 -21.56
N ALA A 923 5.33 -7.49 -21.04
CA ALA A 923 5.95 -8.19 -19.93
C ALA A 923 6.69 -7.22 -19.04
N ARG A 924 6.77 -7.53 -17.74
CA ARG A 924 7.46 -6.73 -16.75
C ARG A 924 8.09 -7.62 -15.69
N LEU A 925 9.28 -7.22 -15.24
CA LEU A 925 9.99 -7.80 -14.12
C LEU A 925 10.32 -6.68 -13.15
N ALA A 926 9.95 -6.82 -11.89
CA ALA A 926 10.12 -5.81 -10.85
C ALA A 926 10.84 -6.41 -9.64
N TYR A 927 11.96 -5.81 -9.25
CA TYR A 927 12.70 -6.18 -8.04
C TYR A 927 12.72 -5.00 -7.08
N THR A 928 12.25 -5.22 -5.85
CA THR A 928 12.28 -4.23 -4.77
C THR A 928 13.20 -4.69 -3.67
N HIS A 929 13.97 -3.78 -3.09
CA HIS A 929 14.89 -4.06 -1.99
C HIS A 929 14.90 -2.92 -0.97
N ARG A 930 15.00 -3.30 0.32
CA ARG A 930 15.32 -2.37 1.42
C ARG A 930 16.36 -2.98 2.34
N SER A 931 17.31 -2.14 2.80
CA SER A 931 18.32 -2.57 3.78
C SER A 931 17.69 -2.79 5.16
N GLN A 932 18.44 -3.38 6.07
CA GLN A 932 18.04 -3.54 7.48
C GLN A 932 17.57 -2.21 8.09
N TYR A 933 16.69 -2.32 9.07
CA TYR A 933 16.16 -1.17 9.80
C TYR A 933 15.81 -1.54 11.24
N LEU A 934 15.82 -0.54 12.12
CA LEU A 934 15.31 -0.69 13.49
C LEU A 934 13.80 -0.93 13.42
N PHE A 935 13.35 -2.08 13.91
CA PHE A 935 11.93 -2.42 13.99
C PHE A 935 11.30 -1.86 15.27
N GLN A 936 11.95 -2.10 16.41
CA GLN A 936 11.44 -1.69 17.72
C GLN A 936 12.58 -1.51 18.72
N VAL A 937 12.51 -0.43 19.49
CA VAL A 937 13.38 -0.24 20.66
C VAL A 937 12.94 -1.19 21.77
N GLN A 938 13.89 -1.91 22.36
CA GLN A 938 13.63 -2.86 23.45
C GLN A 938 14.60 -2.63 24.62
N GLN A 939 14.24 -3.15 25.79
CA GLN A 939 15.09 -3.13 26.98
C GLN A 939 16.29 -4.08 26.83
N ALA A 940 17.40 -3.74 27.49
CA ALA A 940 18.62 -4.54 27.50
C ALA A 940 18.40 -5.99 27.99
N VAL A 941 17.46 -6.21 28.91
CA VAL A 941 17.10 -7.53 29.44
C VAL A 941 16.51 -8.45 28.37
N ASN A 942 15.96 -7.89 27.30
CA ASN A 942 15.38 -8.64 26.17
C ASN A 942 16.38 -8.89 25.01
N GLY A 943 17.66 -8.67 25.22
CA GLY A 943 18.70 -8.94 24.22
C GLY A 943 19.04 -7.74 23.31
N GLY A 944 18.54 -6.56 23.60
CA GLY A 944 18.74 -5.32 22.84
C GLY A 944 17.58 -5.03 21.88
N SER A 945 17.68 -3.91 21.19
CA SER A 945 16.64 -3.45 20.25
C SER A 945 16.49 -4.41 19.07
N ARG A 946 15.25 -4.53 18.58
CA ARG A 946 14.91 -5.43 17.46
C ARG A 946 15.13 -4.76 16.13
N PHE A 947 15.80 -5.47 15.24
CA PHE A 947 16.03 -5.07 13.85
C PHE A 947 15.35 -6.03 12.89
N ASN A 948 14.85 -5.47 11.80
CA ASN A 948 14.47 -6.23 10.62
C ASN A 948 15.67 -6.32 9.69
N ASP A 949 15.98 -7.50 9.21
CA ASP A 949 17.08 -7.72 8.26
C ASP A 949 16.74 -7.14 6.88
N ALA A 950 17.74 -7.06 5.99
CA ALA A 950 17.51 -6.65 4.62
C ALA A 950 16.53 -7.59 3.91
N TYR A 951 15.63 -7.02 3.12
CA TYR A 951 14.58 -7.75 2.42
C TYR A 951 14.53 -7.35 0.94
N GLY A 952 14.39 -8.32 0.04
CA GLY A 952 14.19 -8.08 -1.38
C GLY A 952 13.18 -9.06 -1.98
N GLN A 953 12.37 -8.62 -2.93
CA GLN A 953 11.33 -9.42 -3.59
C GLN A 953 11.35 -9.20 -5.09
N LEU A 954 11.18 -10.27 -5.85
CA LEU A 954 11.05 -10.27 -7.31
C LEU A 954 9.65 -10.66 -7.70
N ASP A 955 9.00 -9.81 -8.51
CA ASP A 955 7.69 -10.01 -9.09
C ASP A 955 7.76 -9.93 -10.61
N ALA A 956 6.86 -10.62 -11.31
CA ALA A 956 6.77 -10.63 -12.76
C ALA A 956 5.33 -10.51 -13.23
N SER A 957 5.10 -9.91 -14.39
CA SER A 957 3.80 -9.93 -15.06
C SER A 957 3.98 -9.99 -16.57
N ALA A 958 3.03 -10.65 -17.25
CA ALA A 958 2.93 -10.69 -18.69
C ALA A 958 1.47 -10.61 -19.13
N SER A 959 1.23 -10.03 -20.29
CA SER A 959 -0.10 -10.05 -20.90
C SER A 959 -0.03 -10.19 -22.42
N TYR A 960 -1.08 -10.79 -23.00
CA TYR A 960 -1.19 -10.99 -24.43
C TYR A 960 -2.59 -10.57 -24.92
N ASN A 961 -2.67 -9.60 -25.81
CA ASN A 961 -3.90 -9.14 -26.41
C ASN A 961 -4.35 -10.14 -27.50
N LEU A 962 -5.38 -10.94 -27.18
CA LEU A 962 -5.99 -11.87 -28.14
C LEU A 962 -6.72 -11.10 -29.24
N THR A 963 -7.48 -10.08 -28.80
CA THR A 963 -8.20 -9.13 -29.65
C THR A 963 -8.07 -7.73 -29.05
N GLN A 964 -8.70 -6.73 -29.63
CA GLN A 964 -8.80 -5.38 -29.01
C GLN A 964 -9.61 -5.42 -27.71
N ALA A 965 -10.59 -6.33 -27.61
CA ALA A 965 -11.49 -6.46 -26.46
C ALA A 965 -11.05 -7.53 -25.45
N ALA A 966 -10.13 -8.43 -25.77
CA ALA A 966 -9.79 -9.58 -24.92
C ALA A 966 -8.28 -9.71 -24.72
N ARG A 967 -7.86 -9.84 -23.48
CA ARG A 967 -6.45 -9.96 -23.04
C ARG A 967 -6.27 -11.13 -22.07
N LEU A 968 -5.23 -11.93 -22.30
CA LEU A 968 -4.75 -12.90 -21.31
C LEU A 968 -3.76 -12.21 -20.36
N THR A 969 -3.79 -12.58 -19.08
CA THR A 969 -2.87 -12.08 -18.06
C THR A 969 -2.21 -13.23 -17.32
N LEU A 970 -0.92 -13.09 -17.02
CA LEU A 970 -0.14 -13.96 -16.16
C LEU A 970 0.68 -13.07 -15.22
N GLU A 971 0.60 -13.32 -13.92
CA GLU A 971 1.36 -12.58 -12.93
C GLU A 971 1.95 -13.53 -11.91
N ALA A 972 3.13 -13.22 -11.41
CA ALA A 972 3.84 -13.99 -10.40
C ALA A 972 4.36 -13.07 -9.31
N GLN A 973 4.07 -13.39 -8.06
CA GLN A 973 4.49 -12.62 -6.89
C GLN A 973 5.44 -13.44 -6.02
N ASN A 974 6.46 -12.77 -5.46
CA ASN A 974 7.46 -13.37 -4.57
C ASN A 974 8.23 -14.55 -5.21
N LEU A 975 8.69 -14.37 -6.46
CA LEU A 975 9.47 -15.40 -7.19
C LEU A 975 10.76 -15.81 -6.45
N THR A 976 11.30 -14.94 -5.61
CA THR A 976 12.51 -15.17 -4.83
C THR A 976 12.28 -15.97 -3.55
N ARG A 977 11.05 -16.29 -3.17
CA ARG A 977 10.70 -16.88 -1.87
C ARG A 977 11.38 -16.13 -0.71
N SER A 978 11.21 -14.83 -0.71
CA SER A 978 11.90 -13.96 0.24
C SER A 978 11.43 -14.22 1.66
N VAL A 979 12.40 -14.29 2.59
CA VAL A 979 12.15 -14.49 4.01
C VAL A 979 12.32 -13.17 4.73
N ASN A 980 11.29 -12.78 5.49
CA ASN A 980 11.35 -11.63 6.37
C ASN A 980 11.94 -12.05 7.71
N ARG A 981 13.12 -11.54 8.07
CA ARG A 981 13.90 -11.96 9.24
C ARG A 981 14.09 -10.81 10.22
N GLN A 982 13.94 -11.11 11.53
CA GLN A 982 14.18 -10.16 12.62
C GLN A 982 15.16 -10.75 13.63
N TYR A 983 15.93 -9.88 14.28
CA TYR A 983 16.86 -10.25 15.33
C TYR A 983 16.92 -9.18 16.43
N ASP A 984 17.32 -9.58 17.66
CA ASP A 984 17.40 -8.71 18.83
C ASP A 984 18.87 -8.36 19.14
N GLY A 985 19.25 -7.10 18.91
CA GLY A 985 20.59 -6.54 19.08
C GLY A 985 21.61 -7.05 18.08
N VAL A 986 21.88 -8.35 18.04
CA VAL A 986 22.87 -8.99 17.14
C VAL A 986 22.25 -10.09 16.29
N ALA A 987 22.80 -10.32 15.10
CA ALA A 987 22.21 -11.21 14.09
C ALA A 987 22.07 -12.69 14.56
N THR A 988 22.87 -13.13 15.51
CA THR A 988 22.79 -14.46 16.12
C THR A 988 21.58 -14.61 17.05
N ARG A 989 21.02 -13.52 17.55
CA ARG A 989 19.77 -13.51 18.33
C ARG A 989 18.56 -13.45 17.42
N LEU A 990 18.37 -14.47 16.58
CA LEU A 990 17.19 -14.57 15.72
C LEU A 990 15.92 -14.47 16.57
N SER A 991 15.08 -13.50 16.24
CA SER A 991 13.81 -13.25 16.94
C SER A 991 12.63 -13.84 16.18
N ASN A 992 12.58 -13.55 14.89
CA ASN A 992 11.50 -13.98 14.00
C ASN A 992 12.04 -14.23 12.59
N SER A 993 11.44 -15.20 11.90
CA SER A 993 11.69 -15.49 10.49
C SER A 993 10.36 -15.92 9.87
N ALA A 994 9.92 -15.23 8.81
CA ALA A 994 8.67 -15.49 8.12
C ALA A 994 8.94 -15.78 6.64
N LEU A 995 8.58 -16.98 6.21
CA LEU A 995 8.58 -17.39 4.80
C LEU A 995 7.15 -17.27 4.25
N GLU A 996 6.98 -16.42 3.26
CA GLU A 996 5.68 -16.11 2.66
C GLU A 996 5.44 -16.87 1.37
N ASP A 997 4.14 -17.07 1.01
CA ASP A 997 3.74 -17.83 -0.16
C ASP A 997 4.17 -17.16 -1.48
N GLN A 998 4.47 -18.01 -2.48
CA GLN A 998 4.58 -17.59 -3.88
C GLN A 998 3.20 -17.71 -4.52
N ARG A 999 2.78 -16.66 -5.24
CA ARG A 999 1.47 -16.63 -5.89
C ARG A 999 1.61 -16.46 -7.40
N LEU A 1000 0.83 -17.26 -8.14
CA LEU A 1000 0.69 -17.15 -9.59
C LEU A 1000 -0.75 -16.78 -9.91
N TYR A 1001 -0.95 -15.78 -10.74
CA TYR A 1001 -2.26 -15.33 -11.22
C TYR A 1001 -2.34 -15.56 -12.73
N PHE A 1002 -3.43 -16.14 -13.18
CA PHE A 1002 -3.68 -16.36 -14.59
C PHE A 1002 -5.14 -16.04 -14.92
N GLY A 1003 -5.37 -15.27 -15.95
CA GLY A 1003 -6.71 -14.80 -16.20
C GLY A 1003 -6.97 -14.19 -17.55
N VAL A 1004 -8.20 -13.72 -17.69
CA VAL A 1004 -8.73 -13.04 -18.85
C VAL A 1004 -9.35 -11.71 -18.44
N ALA A 1005 -8.99 -10.66 -19.16
CA ALA A 1005 -9.62 -9.35 -19.07
C ALA A 1005 -10.38 -9.05 -20.38
N LEU A 1006 -11.59 -8.49 -20.25
CA LEU A 1006 -12.45 -8.07 -21.35
C LEU A 1006 -12.75 -6.57 -21.19
N THR A 1007 -12.71 -5.83 -22.30
CA THR A 1007 -13.12 -4.42 -22.37
C THR A 1007 -14.00 -4.21 -23.58
N LEU A 1008 -15.23 -3.70 -23.36
CA LEU A 1008 -16.26 -3.51 -24.37
C LEU A 1008 -16.65 -2.04 -24.46
#